data_002be23e26016faa0eefc3a4a41fd4e3
#
_entry.id   002be23e26016faa0eefc3a4a41fd4e3
#
_cell.length_a   1.000
_cell.length_b   1.000
_cell.length_c   1.000
_cell.angle_alpha   90.00
_cell.angle_beta   90.00
_cell.angle_gamma   90.00
#
_symmetry.space_group_name_H-M   'P 1'
#
loop_
_entity.id
_entity.type
_entity.pdbx_description
1 polymer ?
#
loop_
_entity_poly.entity_id
_entity_poly.type
_entity_poly.pdbx_seq_one_letter_code
_entity_poly.pdbx_strand_id
1 'polypeptide(L)'
;MSRDYVLQPYRAEMRLQIDYARELNEQQLAAVTAPPGPSLVIAGAGSGKTRTLTYRVAYLLEQGIPPERILLLTFTNKAAKEMMRRVADLLEQEMASLWGGTFHSIGNRILRQHATLLGYQRDFTIMDREDAKHLITACVAESEIDVKKTRFPKAEVLGDIFSLALNMQKPVADILAEHYDYFSELAPQIEDMEKRYAARKLATNAMDFDDLLVLWLKLLREQAEVREHYQRRFQFILVDEYQDTNRLQSELIDLLAGRHHNVMVVGDDAQSIYAWRGANFQNILKFGERYEGAKIYKIETNYRSTPEILNVANAAITANVHQFAKHLTPARKPGTKPALVTCEDAGQQAAFVAQRVLELREEGVNLDKMAVLYRSHFHALELQLELTKRNIPFSITSGIRFFEQAHIKDVTAYLKLITNPKDELAFKRLVQLLPGIGGKGADKIWREYLSKISDFRFPISDLGTGEAEKFQVPSSKSQNPIAEALQTCAVPKKTAVAWAQFTATIAQTEAPDVRTNASKMIRLAVEAGYEEHLKENYPNFESRLEDLEQLAVFARQFETIEDFLTQLALLTNVEVEDDQAANRDDEQLKLSTIHQAKGLEFDVVFVIMLCEGLFPSSRSLESEEGEEEERRLMYVAITRARNELYLSYPLIRATGNMGDMMQQPSRFLGEIPGELVEEWNLRTYG
;
A
#
# COMPACT_ATOMS: atom_id res chain seq x y z
N MET A 1 7.17 76.94 6.46
CA MET A 1 7.81 75.85 5.68
C MET A 1 7.68 74.62 6.53
N SER A 2 6.79 73.67 6.14
CA SER A 2 6.68 72.36 6.79
C SER A 2 7.82 71.49 6.26
N ARG A 3 8.48 70.80 7.13
CA ARG A 3 9.56 69.88 6.80
C ARG A 3 9.01 68.44 6.87
N ASP A 4 8.95 67.76 5.75
CA ASP A 4 8.55 66.34 5.72
C ASP A 4 9.70 65.51 6.24
N TYR A 5 9.44 64.76 7.34
CA TYR A 5 10.37 63.81 7.91
C TYR A 5 9.91 62.40 7.55
N VAL A 6 10.67 61.72 6.70
CA VAL A 6 10.36 60.35 6.28
C VAL A 6 10.97 59.40 7.30
N LEU A 7 10.12 58.74 8.06
CA LEU A 7 10.53 57.63 8.93
C LEU A 7 10.96 56.42 8.07
N GLN A 8 12.24 56.13 8.12
CA GLN A 8 12.70 54.88 7.54
C GLN A 8 12.45 53.73 8.55
N PRO A 9 11.86 52.61 8.11
CA PRO A 9 11.69 51.46 9.00
C PRO A 9 13.07 51.02 9.49
N TYR A 10 13.23 50.92 10.80
CA TYR A 10 14.45 50.39 11.42
C TYR A 10 14.57 48.90 11.03
N ARG A 11 15.49 48.58 10.13
CA ARG A 11 15.92 47.23 9.87
C ARG A 11 17.09 46.95 10.84
N ALA A 12 16.81 46.26 11.93
CA ALA A 12 17.87 45.63 12.71
C ALA A 12 18.69 44.72 11.77
N GLU A 13 20.01 44.86 11.77
CA GLU A 13 20.87 43.86 11.12
C GLU A 13 20.61 42.52 11.84
N MET A 14 19.81 41.67 11.19
CA MET A 14 19.57 40.33 11.70
C MET A 14 20.87 39.53 11.52
N ARG A 15 21.52 39.24 12.63
CA ARG A 15 22.59 38.25 12.65
C ARG A 15 21.92 36.87 12.61
N LEU A 16 22.07 36.17 11.48
CA LEU A 16 21.70 34.76 11.38
C LEU A 16 22.50 33.99 12.43
N GLN A 17 21.79 33.19 13.25
CA GLN A 17 22.42 32.35 14.28
C GLN A 17 23.02 31.10 13.65
N ILE A 18 22.44 30.64 12.52
CA ILE A 18 22.85 29.45 11.78
C ILE A 18 23.85 29.83 10.69
N ASP A 19 25.00 29.15 10.66
CA ASP A 19 25.92 29.22 9.54
C ASP A 19 25.49 28.27 8.41
N TYR A 20 24.55 28.73 7.60
CA TYR A 20 23.98 27.95 6.50
C TYR A 20 25.04 27.49 5.48
N ALA A 21 26.06 28.26 5.24
CA ALA A 21 27.10 27.91 4.29
C ALA A 21 27.96 26.74 4.78
N ARG A 22 28.13 26.58 6.08
CA ARG A 22 28.81 25.46 6.69
C ARG A 22 27.95 24.21 6.80
N GLU A 23 26.67 24.40 7.10
CA GLU A 23 25.73 23.30 7.35
C GLU A 23 25.19 22.65 6.08
N LEU A 24 25.15 23.37 4.97
CA LEU A 24 24.51 22.96 3.72
C LEU A 24 25.53 22.90 2.59
N ASN A 25 25.35 21.97 1.65
CA ASN A 25 26.07 22.02 0.39
C ASN A 25 25.56 23.18 -0.50
N GLU A 26 26.29 23.50 -1.56
CA GLU A 26 25.97 24.63 -2.45
C GLU A 26 24.56 24.53 -3.04
N GLN A 27 24.11 23.32 -3.43
CA GLN A 27 22.80 23.10 -4.02
C GLN A 27 21.69 23.30 -2.98
N GLN A 28 21.85 22.77 -1.78
CA GLN A 28 20.93 22.95 -0.66
C GLN A 28 20.91 24.42 -0.23
N LEU A 29 22.06 25.07 -0.12
CA LEU A 29 22.18 26.47 0.26
C LEU A 29 21.43 27.37 -0.74
N ALA A 30 21.61 27.16 -2.05
CA ALA A 30 20.90 27.89 -3.08
C ALA A 30 19.38 27.77 -2.97
N ALA A 31 18.85 26.57 -2.66
CA ALA A 31 17.45 26.33 -2.45
C ALA A 31 16.94 26.97 -1.14
N VAL A 32 17.70 26.82 -0.03
CA VAL A 32 17.34 27.38 1.29
C VAL A 32 17.30 28.90 1.27
N THR A 33 18.24 29.56 0.58
CA THR A 33 18.32 31.02 0.48
C THR A 33 17.58 31.60 -0.72
N ALA A 34 16.78 30.80 -1.43
CA ALA A 34 16.03 31.24 -2.59
C ALA A 34 15.22 32.53 -2.29
N PRO A 35 15.17 33.51 -3.21
CA PRO A 35 14.35 34.69 -3.03
C PRO A 35 12.84 34.33 -2.96
N PRO A 36 11.99 35.22 -2.43
CA PRO A 36 10.54 35.05 -2.53
C PRO A 36 10.10 34.80 -3.97
N GLY A 37 9.09 33.95 -4.15
CA GLY A 37 8.55 33.54 -5.44
C GLY A 37 8.41 32.03 -5.55
N PRO A 38 7.87 31.52 -6.68
CA PRO A 38 7.67 30.11 -6.88
C PRO A 38 9.00 29.39 -7.10
N SER A 39 9.19 28.30 -6.39
CA SER A 39 10.43 27.50 -6.43
C SER A 39 10.11 26.01 -6.41
N LEU A 40 10.69 25.27 -7.34
CA LEU A 40 10.67 23.83 -7.38
C LEU A 40 12.05 23.30 -7.03
N VAL A 41 12.13 22.45 -6.02
CA VAL A 41 13.38 21.78 -5.62
C VAL A 41 13.26 20.32 -6.02
N ILE A 42 13.95 19.92 -7.07
CA ILE A 42 14.12 18.54 -7.48
C ILE A 42 15.25 17.94 -6.64
N ALA A 43 14.88 17.10 -5.69
CA ALA A 43 15.82 16.56 -4.73
C ALA A 43 15.77 15.03 -4.77
N GLY A 44 16.81 14.40 -5.30
CA GLY A 44 16.86 12.94 -5.46
C GLY A 44 16.79 12.18 -4.14
N ALA A 45 16.67 10.86 -4.23
CA ALA A 45 16.71 10.00 -3.05
C ALA A 45 17.98 10.27 -2.23
N GLY A 46 17.87 10.33 -0.90
CA GLY A 46 19.03 10.50 -0.01
C GLY A 46 19.76 11.86 -0.11
N SER A 47 19.21 12.85 -0.82
CA SER A 47 19.85 14.19 -1.00
C SER A 47 19.50 15.18 0.12
N GLY A 48 18.66 14.81 1.07
CA GLY A 48 18.28 15.68 2.19
C GLY A 48 17.11 16.61 1.89
N LYS A 49 16.06 16.15 1.17
CA LYS A 49 14.79 16.88 0.95
C LYS A 49 14.26 17.55 2.22
N THR A 50 14.00 16.76 3.24
CA THR A 50 13.48 17.22 4.52
C THR A 50 14.43 18.19 5.22
N ARG A 51 15.75 17.96 5.14
CA ARG A 51 16.77 18.89 5.66
C ARG A 51 16.64 20.26 4.97
N THR A 52 16.56 20.28 3.66
CA THR A 52 16.43 21.52 2.87
C THR A 52 15.17 22.31 3.30
N LEU A 53 14.00 21.65 3.44
CA LEU A 53 12.78 22.32 3.91
C LEU A 53 12.92 22.84 5.34
N THR A 54 13.49 22.04 6.26
CA THR A 54 13.72 22.45 7.65
C THR A 54 14.59 23.69 7.73
N TYR A 55 15.72 23.70 7.00
CA TYR A 55 16.58 24.88 6.96
C TYR A 55 15.96 26.07 6.23
N ARG A 56 15.07 25.83 5.25
CA ARG A 56 14.30 26.92 4.61
C ARG A 56 13.37 27.58 5.60
N VAL A 57 12.64 26.81 6.42
CA VAL A 57 11.78 27.36 7.47
C VAL A 57 12.62 28.18 8.46
N ALA A 58 13.74 27.64 8.94
CA ALA A 58 14.64 28.34 9.86
C ALA A 58 15.15 29.64 9.24
N TYR A 59 15.59 29.60 7.99
CA TYR A 59 16.07 30.78 7.26
C TYR A 59 15.00 31.87 7.16
N LEU A 60 13.75 31.51 6.83
CA LEU A 60 12.65 32.48 6.76
C LEU A 60 12.36 33.11 8.13
N LEU A 61 12.39 32.32 9.21
CA LEU A 61 12.17 32.80 10.57
C LEU A 61 13.31 33.75 10.98
N GLU A 62 14.56 33.44 10.70
CA GLU A 62 15.70 34.32 10.94
C GLU A 62 15.73 35.58 10.06
N GLN A 63 15.04 35.54 8.90
CA GLN A 63 14.77 36.76 8.09
C GLN A 63 13.62 37.60 8.66
N GLY A 64 13.07 37.27 9.83
CA GLY A 64 12.00 38.00 10.50
C GLY A 64 10.61 37.73 9.97
N ILE A 65 10.42 36.66 9.23
CA ILE A 65 9.07 36.19 8.86
C ILE A 65 8.43 35.56 10.07
N PRO A 66 7.28 36.09 10.55
CA PRO A 66 6.60 35.50 11.69
C PRO A 66 6.18 34.04 11.41
N PRO A 67 6.30 33.11 12.38
CA PRO A 67 5.99 31.71 12.15
C PRO A 67 4.55 31.45 11.69
N GLU A 68 3.58 32.25 12.12
CA GLU A 68 2.19 32.16 11.64
C GLU A 68 1.98 32.56 10.18
N ARG A 69 3.02 33.11 9.52
CA ARG A 69 3.03 33.45 8.09
C ARG A 69 3.57 32.32 7.21
N ILE A 70 4.04 31.25 7.81
CA ILE A 70 4.59 30.09 7.11
C ILE A 70 3.62 28.93 7.24
N LEU A 71 3.28 28.31 6.11
CA LEU A 71 2.52 27.06 6.04
C LEU A 71 3.45 25.95 5.52
N LEU A 72 3.61 24.89 6.31
CA LEU A 72 4.39 23.72 5.97
C LEU A 72 3.49 22.50 5.78
N LEU A 73 3.43 21.96 4.57
CA LEU A 73 2.59 20.82 4.20
C LEU A 73 3.46 19.59 3.93
N THR A 74 3.07 18.47 4.52
CA THR A 74 3.72 17.18 4.32
C THR A 74 2.69 16.09 4.01
N PHE A 75 3.16 14.92 3.57
CA PHE A 75 2.27 13.82 3.21
C PHE A 75 1.81 12.99 4.42
N THR A 76 2.65 12.86 5.46
CA THR A 76 2.34 12.04 6.65
C THR A 76 2.45 12.83 7.94
N ASN A 77 1.62 12.46 8.94
CA ASN A 77 1.69 13.06 10.27
C ASN A 77 3.04 12.84 10.96
N LYS A 78 3.71 11.70 10.69
CA LYS A 78 5.04 11.42 11.22
C LYS A 78 6.08 12.40 10.64
N ALA A 79 6.05 12.62 9.32
CA ALA A 79 6.95 13.57 8.67
C ALA A 79 6.68 15.00 9.16
N ALA A 80 5.42 15.40 9.31
CA ALA A 80 5.06 16.71 9.85
C ALA A 80 5.62 16.93 11.26
N LYS A 81 5.39 16.00 12.18
CA LYS A 81 5.91 16.07 13.56
C LYS A 81 7.43 16.12 13.60
N GLU A 82 8.09 15.27 12.82
CA GLU A 82 9.55 15.22 12.76
C GLU A 82 10.14 16.52 12.21
N MET A 83 9.54 17.08 11.15
CA MET A 83 9.99 18.35 10.56
C MET A 83 9.80 19.51 11.53
N MET A 84 8.65 19.60 12.20
CA MET A 84 8.38 20.62 13.22
C MET A 84 9.37 20.53 14.38
N ARG A 85 9.68 19.29 14.85
CA ARG A 85 10.68 19.06 15.89
C ARG A 85 12.07 19.53 15.43
N ARG A 86 12.50 19.18 14.22
CA ARG A 86 13.81 19.59 13.68
C ARG A 86 13.95 21.10 13.54
N VAL A 87 12.85 21.81 13.18
CA VAL A 87 12.87 23.29 13.14
C VAL A 87 13.03 23.86 14.55
N ALA A 88 12.30 23.32 15.53
CA ALA A 88 12.39 23.75 16.92
C ALA A 88 13.80 23.49 17.50
N ASP A 89 14.35 22.29 17.27
CA ASP A 89 15.71 21.91 17.70
C ASP A 89 16.78 22.83 17.06
N LEU A 90 16.62 23.18 15.78
CA LEU A 90 17.56 24.00 15.02
C LEU A 90 17.62 25.46 15.50
N LEU A 91 16.49 25.98 15.96
CA LEU A 91 16.35 27.36 16.44
C LEU A 91 16.33 27.48 17.98
N GLU A 92 16.42 26.34 18.69
CA GLU A 92 16.30 26.25 20.14
C GLU A 92 15.05 26.97 20.73
N GLN A 93 13.94 26.94 19.96
CA GLN A 93 12.70 27.60 20.30
C GLN A 93 11.49 26.76 19.98
N GLU A 94 10.45 26.80 20.83
CA GLU A 94 9.17 26.20 20.52
C GLU A 94 8.44 26.94 19.38
N MET A 95 7.93 26.19 18.39
CA MET A 95 7.28 26.73 17.19
C MET A 95 5.75 26.57 17.23
N ALA A 96 5.12 26.84 18.38
CA ALA A 96 3.67 26.63 18.57
C ALA A 96 2.77 27.39 17.58
N SER A 97 3.22 28.51 17.05
CA SER A 97 2.47 29.35 16.10
C SER A 97 2.72 29.00 14.62
N LEU A 98 3.73 28.17 14.32
CA LEU A 98 3.99 27.66 12.96
C LEU A 98 2.88 26.69 12.54
N TRP A 99 2.34 26.89 11.33
CA TRP A 99 1.36 25.98 10.77
C TRP A 99 2.05 24.86 9.98
N GLY A 100 2.24 23.73 10.64
CA GLY A 100 2.81 22.51 10.03
C GLY A 100 1.86 21.33 10.20
N GLY A 101 1.70 20.56 9.14
CA GLY A 101 0.83 19.38 9.18
C GLY A 101 0.63 18.72 7.83
N THR A 102 -0.23 17.68 7.81
CA THR A 102 -0.74 17.12 6.56
C THR A 102 -1.85 18.02 5.99
N PHE A 103 -2.12 17.88 4.68
CA PHE A 103 -3.26 18.58 4.06
C PHE A 103 -4.56 18.37 4.85
N HIS A 104 -4.85 17.15 5.27
CA HIS A 104 -6.06 16.84 6.05
C HIS A 104 -6.07 17.53 7.42
N SER A 105 -4.95 17.57 8.11
CA SER A 105 -4.89 18.24 9.43
C SER A 105 -5.07 19.75 9.33
N ILE A 106 -4.50 20.38 8.30
CA ILE A 106 -4.69 21.80 8.03
C ILE A 106 -6.12 22.08 7.56
N GLY A 107 -6.67 21.24 6.65
CA GLY A 107 -8.07 21.33 6.21
C GLY A 107 -9.04 21.24 7.38
N ASN A 108 -8.87 20.25 8.27
CA ASN A 108 -9.67 20.14 9.49
C ASN A 108 -9.59 21.41 10.34
N ARG A 109 -8.38 21.94 10.57
CA ARG A 109 -8.19 23.16 11.39
C ARG A 109 -8.89 24.38 10.79
N ILE A 110 -8.90 24.52 9.46
CA ILE A 110 -9.58 25.60 8.74
C ILE A 110 -11.09 25.39 8.77
N LEU A 111 -11.56 24.18 8.47
CA LEU A 111 -12.99 23.85 8.46
C LEU A 111 -13.63 24.03 9.83
N ARG A 112 -12.94 23.68 10.95
CA ARG A 112 -13.43 23.95 12.32
C ARG A 112 -13.75 25.44 12.55
N GLN A 113 -13.10 26.34 11.84
CA GLN A 113 -13.36 27.79 11.97
C GLN A 113 -14.50 28.26 11.05
N HIS A 114 -14.66 27.66 9.87
CA HIS A 114 -15.51 28.14 8.78
C HIS A 114 -16.62 27.18 8.34
N ALA A 115 -16.82 26.05 9.00
CA ALA A 115 -17.78 25.01 8.60
C ALA A 115 -19.21 25.55 8.36
N THR A 116 -19.61 26.56 9.14
CA THR A 116 -20.94 27.17 9.04
C THR A 116 -21.23 27.82 7.68
N LEU A 117 -20.20 28.27 6.96
CA LEU A 117 -20.33 28.78 5.61
C LEU A 117 -20.65 27.70 4.56
N LEU A 118 -20.43 26.44 4.93
CA LEU A 118 -20.70 25.26 4.09
C LEU A 118 -21.93 24.47 4.55
N GLY A 119 -22.66 24.97 5.56
CA GLY A 119 -23.86 24.31 6.12
C GLY A 119 -23.57 23.28 7.22
N TYR A 120 -22.32 23.10 7.63
CA TYR A 120 -21.93 22.26 8.76
C TYR A 120 -21.81 23.06 10.06
N GLN A 121 -21.92 22.39 11.20
CA GLN A 121 -21.56 22.98 12.48
C GLN A 121 -20.05 22.83 12.74
N ARG A 122 -19.49 23.65 13.64
CA ARG A 122 -18.03 23.62 13.93
C ARG A 122 -17.58 22.38 14.65
N ASP A 123 -18.48 21.70 15.34
CA ASP A 123 -18.27 20.46 16.11
C ASP A 123 -18.51 19.19 15.29
N PHE A 124 -18.48 19.27 13.96
CA PHE A 124 -18.68 18.12 13.09
C PHE A 124 -17.82 16.92 13.47
N THR A 125 -18.37 15.72 13.31
CA THR A 125 -17.64 14.48 13.54
C THR A 125 -16.82 14.12 12.29
N ILE A 126 -15.57 13.67 12.50
CA ILE A 126 -14.76 13.06 11.43
C ILE A 126 -14.98 11.56 11.50
N MET A 127 -15.55 11.00 10.44
CA MET A 127 -15.81 9.57 10.31
C MET A 127 -14.54 8.83 9.90
N ASP A 128 -14.32 7.67 10.50
CA ASP A 128 -13.35 6.70 10.00
C ASP A 128 -13.94 5.85 8.85
N ARG A 129 -13.15 4.90 8.34
CA ARG A 129 -13.58 4.04 7.22
C ARG A 129 -14.78 3.16 7.57
N GLU A 130 -14.88 2.65 8.79
CA GLU A 130 -15.99 1.81 9.20
C GLU A 130 -17.28 2.64 9.38
N ASP A 131 -17.18 3.85 9.93
CA ASP A 131 -18.30 4.79 10.03
C ASP A 131 -18.82 5.17 8.63
N ALA A 132 -17.92 5.50 7.70
CA ALA A 132 -18.26 5.82 6.31
C ALA A 132 -18.97 4.64 5.62
N LYS A 133 -18.46 3.43 5.78
CA LYS A 133 -19.05 2.19 5.26
C LYS A 133 -20.43 1.93 5.85
N HIS A 134 -20.64 2.15 7.15
CA HIS A 134 -21.93 2.02 7.79
C HIS A 134 -22.93 3.04 7.22
N LEU A 135 -22.51 4.29 7.00
CA LEU A 135 -23.37 5.34 6.46
C LEU A 135 -23.76 5.04 5.00
N ILE A 136 -22.81 4.61 4.16
CA ILE A 136 -23.09 4.17 2.78
C ILE A 136 -24.04 2.95 2.79
N THR A 137 -23.82 1.98 3.67
CA THR A 137 -24.71 0.82 3.81
C THR A 137 -26.13 1.24 4.13
N ALA A 138 -26.32 2.22 5.01
CA ALA A 138 -27.64 2.77 5.33
C ALA A 138 -28.27 3.46 4.11
N CYS A 139 -27.50 4.24 3.34
CA CYS A 139 -28.00 4.87 2.11
C CYS A 139 -28.45 3.84 1.06
N VAL A 140 -27.70 2.76 0.88
CA VAL A 140 -28.07 1.66 -0.02
C VAL A 140 -29.32 0.94 0.46
N ALA A 141 -29.46 0.67 1.77
CA ALA A 141 -30.61 0.00 2.34
C ALA A 141 -31.93 0.83 2.24
N GLU A 142 -31.83 2.15 2.22
CA GLU A 142 -32.94 3.09 2.06
C GLU A 142 -33.27 3.39 0.58
N SER A 143 -32.46 2.88 -0.35
CA SER A 143 -32.70 3.02 -1.78
C SER A 143 -33.69 1.97 -2.31
N GLU A 144 -34.27 2.24 -3.47
CA GLU A 144 -35.14 1.28 -4.18
C GLU A 144 -34.36 0.23 -4.99
N ILE A 145 -33.03 0.19 -4.83
CA ILE A 145 -32.14 -0.69 -5.59
C ILE A 145 -32.30 -2.13 -5.09
N ASP A 146 -32.69 -3.04 -5.98
CA ASP A 146 -32.67 -4.47 -5.68
C ASP A 146 -31.24 -5.01 -5.78
N VAL A 147 -30.47 -4.79 -4.70
CA VAL A 147 -29.05 -5.17 -4.55
C VAL A 147 -28.78 -6.64 -4.94
N LYS A 148 -29.83 -7.50 -4.86
CA LYS A 148 -29.69 -8.93 -5.14
C LYS A 148 -29.79 -9.27 -6.63
N LYS A 149 -30.59 -8.51 -7.37
CA LYS A 149 -30.75 -8.73 -8.80
C LYS A 149 -29.67 -8.05 -9.64
N THR A 150 -29.17 -6.90 -9.16
CA THR A 150 -28.29 -6.04 -9.95
C THR A 150 -26.80 -6.23 -9.65
N ARG A 151 -26.41 -7.15 -8.73
CA ARG A 151 -24.99 -7.27 -8.26
C ARG A 151 -24.39 -5.91 -7.92
N PHE A 152 -25.15 -5.11 -7.18
CA PHE A 152 -24.74 -3.75 -6.83
C PHE A 152 -23.54 -3.76 -5.90
N PRO A 153 -22.51 -2.87 -6.10
CA PRO A 153 -21.31 -2.85 -5.30
C PRO A 153 -21.61 -2.57 -3.84
N LYS A 154 -20.84 -3.19 -2.94
CA LYS A 154 -20.98 -2.97 -1.50
C LYS A 154 -20.39 -1.64 -1.07
N ALA A 155 -20.73 -1.24 0.14
CA ALA A 155 -20.39 0.05 0.70
C ALA A 155 -18.89 0.35 0.68
N GLU A 156 -18.02 -0.65 0.84
CA GLU A 156 -16.57 -0.49 0.78
C GLU A 156 -16.09 -0.11 -0.62
N VAL A 157 -16.61 -0.81 -1.64
CA VAL A 157 -16.32 -0.53 -3.06
C VAL A 157 -16.86 0.84 -3.46
N LEU A 158 -18.12 1.15 -3.04
CA LEU A 158 -18.72 2.47 -3.29
C LEU A 158 -17.89 3.59 -2.66
N GLY A 159 -17.43 3.40 -1.42
CA GLY A 159 -16.56 4.36 -0.74
C GLY A 159 -15.26 4.64 -1.50
N ASP A 160 -14.62 3.60 -2.04
CA ASP A 160 -13.38 3.78 -2.83
C ASP A 160 -13.66 4.41 -4.20
N ILE A 161 -14.78 4.07 -4.87
CA ILE A 161 -15.21 4.76 -6.10
C ILE A 161 -15.41 6.25 -5.85
N PHE A 162 -16.14 6.62 -4.78
CA PHE A 162 -16.39 8.02 -4.43
C PHE A 162 -15.09 8.75 -4.08
N SER A 163 -14.24 8.12 -3.27
CA SER A 163 -12.94 8.67 -2.92
C SER A 163 -12.07 8.92 -4.16
N LEU A 164 -11.99 7.97 -5.08
CA LEU A 164 -11.20 8.10 -6.30
C LEU A 164 -11.75 9.22 -7.21
N ALA A 165 -13.08 9.30 -7.38
CA ALA A 165 -13.75 10.35 -8.13
C ALA A 165 -13.41 11.76 -7.59
N LEU A 166 -13.48 11.92 -6.28
CA LEU A 166 -13.13 13.16 -5.59
C LEU A 166 -11.65 13.53 -5.74
N ASN A 167 -10.75 12.57 -5.51
CA ASN A 167 -9.30 12.80 -5.56
C ASN A 167 -8.78 13.06 -6.98
N MET A 168 -9.37 12.44 -8.00
CA MET A 168 -9.06 12.67 -9.40
C MET A 168 -9.84 13.86 -10.00
N GLN A 169 -10.84 14.37 -9.29
CA GLN A 169 -11.79 15.39 -9.76
C GLN A 169 -12.45 15.00 -11.09
N LYS A 170 -12.90 13.74 -11.18
CA LYS A 170 -13.61 13.16 -12.32
C LYS A 170 -15.03 12.75 -11.91
N PRO A 171 -16.00 12.77 -12.86
CA PRO A 171 -17.31 12.16 -12.63
C PRO A 171 -17.20 10.67 -12.26
N VAL A 172 -18.14 10.17 -11.45
CA VAL A 172 -18.19 8.74 -11.10
C VAL A 172 -18.28 7.86 -12.34
N ALA A 173 -19.03 8.27 -13.37
CA ALA A 173 -19.15 7.51 -14.61
C ALA A 173 -17.79 7.29 -15.31
N ASP A 174 -16.91 8.31 -15.31
CA ASP A 174 -15.57 8.21 -15.90
C ASP A 174 -14.68 7.26 -15.08
N ILE A 175 -14.77 7.34 -13.75
CA ILE A 175 -14.04 6.43 -12.85
C ILE A 175 -14.49 4.98 -13.05
N LEU A 176 -15.79 4.75 -13.23
CA LEU A 176 -16.29 3.41 -13.52
C LEU A 176 -15.75 2.88 -14.83
N ALA A 177 -15.78 3.69 -15.90
CA ALA A 177 -15.26 3.28 -17.20
C ALA A 177 -13.75 2.99 -17.20
N GLU A 178 -12.97 3.71 -16.38
CA GLU A 178 -11.50 3.57 -16.34
C GLU A 178 -11.02 2.46 -15.40
N HIS A 179 -11.74 2.23 -14.27
CA HIS A 179 -11.24 1.40 -13.17
C HIS A 179 -12.21 0.28 -12.72
N TYR A 180 -13.51 0.39 -13.06
CA TYR A 180 -14.56 -0.51 -12.61
C TYR A 180 -15.57 -0.76 -13.73
N ASP A 181 -15.10 -1.08 -14.95
CA ASP A 181 -15.90 -1.21 -16.17
C ASP A 181 -17.09 -2.15 -16.04
N TYR A 182 -16.95 -3.20 -15.22
CA TYR A 182 -17.99 -4.15 -14.87
C TYR A 182 -19.17 -3.55 -14.08
N PHE A 183 -19.06 -2.33 -13.55
CA PHE A 183 -20.14 -1.57 -12.93
C PHE A 183 -20.63 -0.39 -13.80
N SER A 184 -20.09 -0.21 -15.00
CA SER A 184 -20.42 0.95 -15.85
C SER A 184 -21.92 1.11 -16.15
N GLU A 185 -22.67 -0.01 -16.28
CA GLU A 185 -24.13 0.00 -16.47
C GLU A 185 -24.89 0.53 -15.24
N LEU A 186 -24.27 0.52 -14.07
CA LEU A 186 -24.83 0.98 -12.80
C LEU A 186 -24.48 2.44 -12.48
N ALA A 187 -23.79 3.15 -13.39
CA ALA A 187 -23.31 4.52 -13.15
C ALA A 187 -24.42 5.47 -12.61
N PRO A 188 -25.64 5.51 -13.17
CA PRO A 188 -26.68 6.41 -12.64
C PRO A 188 -27.09 6.10 -11.20
N GLN A 189 -27.14 4.80 -10.83
CA GLN A 189 -27.48 4.38 -9.48
C GLN A 189 -26.35 4.69 -8.49
N ILE A 190 -25.10 4.52 -8.91
CA ILE A 190 -23.92 4.81 -8.08
C ILE A 190 -23.77 6.32 -7.87
N GLU A 191 -24.03 7.15 -8.88
CA GLU A 191 -24.08 8.61 -8.75
C GLU A 191 -25.21 9.09 -7.82
N ASP A 192 -26.37 8.41 -7.84
CA ASP A 192 -27.45 8.70 -6.87
C ASP A 192 -27.02 8.36 -5.45
N MET A 193 -26.30 7.25 -5.26
CA MET A 193 -25.75 6.89 -3.94
C MET A 193 -24.69 7.88 -3.45
N GLU A 194 -23.84 8.38 -4.32
CA GLU A 194 -22.88 9.45 -3.97
C GLU A 194 -23.61 10.69 -3.44
N LYS A 195 -24.65 11.15 -4.16
CA LYS A 195 -25.46 12.30 -3.74
C LYS A 195 -26.18 12.08 -2.41
N ARG A 196 -26.76 10.87 -2.20
CA ARG A 196 -27.40 10.50 -0.93
C ARG A 196 -26.40 10.46 0.21
N TYR A 197 -25.23 9.90 -0.02
CA TYR A 197 -24.14 9.84 0.95
C TYR A 197 -23.68 11.25 1.35
N ALA A 198 -23.44 12.14 0.39
CA ALA A 198 -23.08 13.52 0.65
C ALA A 198 -24.17 14.30 1.43
N ALA A 199 -25.45 14.15 1.04
CA ALA A 199 -26.57 14.75 1.74
C ALA A 199 -26.69 14.20 3.18
N ARG A 200 -26.48 12.92 3.39
CA ARG A 200 -26.53 12.29 4.71
C ARG A 200 -25.40 12.76 5.62
N LYS A 201 -24.17 12.89 5.11
CA LYS A 201 -23.06 13.47 5.84
C LYS A 201 -23.39 14.88 6.36
N LEU A 202 -23.92 15.72 5.48
CA LEU A 202 -24.35 17.07 5.86
C LEU A 202 -25.44 17.06 6.93
N ALA A 203 -26.48 16.23 6.76
CA ALA A 203 -27.61 16.13 7.70
C ALA A 203 -27.20 15.63 9.09
N THR A 204 -26.19 14.79 9.18
CA THR A 204 -25.66 14.24 10.43
C THR A 204 -24.49 15.02 11.01
N ASN A 205 -24.13 16.16 10.39
CA ASN A 205 -22.98 16.98 10.74
C ASN A 205 -21.67 16.15 10.84
N ALA A 206 -21.43 15.31 9.84
CA ALA A 206 -20.27 14.42 9.76
C ALA A 206 -19.50 14.64 8.45
N MET A 207 -18.19 14.52 8.50
CA MET A 207 -17.28 14.59 7.36
C MET A 207 -16.41 13.34 7.34
N ASP A 208 -16.14 12.78 6.17
CA ASP A 208 -15.09 11.78 6.01
C ASP A 208 -13.72 12.44 5.71
N PHE A 209 -12.69 11.61 5.50
CA PHE A 209 -11.36 12.13 5.22
C PHE A 209 -11.28 12.93 3.91
N ASP A 210 -12.01 12.50 2.87
CA ASP A 210 -12.01 13.20 1.58
C ASP A 210 -12.70 14.56 1.70
N ASP A 211 -13.76 14.66 2.50
CA ASP A 211 -14.47 15.92 2.77
C ASP A 211 -13.54 17.00 3.35
N LEU A 212 -12.54 16.62 4.16
CA LEU A 212 -11.60 17.58 4.73
C LEU A 212 -10.82 18.35 3.67
N LEU A 213 -10.60 17.74 2.50
CA LEU A 213 -9.93 18.40 1.38
C LEU A 213 -10.93 19.04 0.41
N VAL A 214 -11.98 18.32 0.05
CA VAL A 214 -13.00 18.79 -0.92
C VAL A 214 -13.73 20.01 -0.40
N LEU A 215 -14.18 19.99 0.86
CA LEU A 215 -14.88 21.10 1.47
C LEU A 215 -13.94 22.27 1.76
N TRP A 216 -12.67 22.02 2.06
CA TRP A 216 -11.67 23.09 2.16
C TRP A 216 -11.46 23.77 0.80
N LEU A 217 -11.32 22.98 -0.28
CA LEU A 217 -11.24 23.54 -1.63
C LEU A 217 -12.49 24.35 -2.00
N LYS A 218 -13.68 23.80 -1.74
CA LYS A 218 -14.96 24.48 -1.96
C LYS A 218 -15.03 25.80 -1.18
N LEU A 219 -14.64 25.79 0.09
CA LEU A 219 -14.59 27.00 0.93
C LEU A 219 -13.71 28.08 0.30
N LEU A 220 -12.51 27.73 -0.18
CA LEU A 220 -11.60 28.69 -0.80
C LEU A 220 -12.10 29.19 -2.17
N ARG A 221 -12.81 28.35 -2.93
CA ARG A 221 -13.40 28.73 -4.23
C ARG A 221 -14.58 29.70 -4.06
N GLU A 222 -15.51 29.37 -3.16
CA GLU A 222 -16.79 30.05 -3.03
C GLU A 222 -16.74 31.26 -2.09
N GLN A 223 -15.86 31.27 -1.08
CA GLN A 223 -15.78 32.32 -0.05
C GLN A 223 -14.52 33.16 -0.23
N ALA A 224 -14.66 34.27 -1.02
CA ALA A 224 -13.54 35.14 -1.34
C ALA A 224 -12.86 35.74 -0.10
N GLU A 225 -13.63 36.15 0.92
CA GLU A 225 -13.10 36.72 2.17
C GLU A 225 -12.23 35.71 2.94
N VAL A 226 -12.66 34.46 3.00
CA VAL A 226 -11.90 33.38 3.66
C VAL A 226 -10.62 33.10 2.87
N ARG A 227 -10.73 33.01 1.54
CA ARG A 227 -9.55 32.82 0.67
C ARG A 227 -8.53 33.94 0.88
N GLU A 228 -8.96 35.22 0.81
CA GLU A 228 -8.08 36.36 1.04
C GLU A 228 -7.47 36.38 2.44
N HIS A 229 -8.24 35.98 3.47
CA HIS A 229 -7.74 35.89 4.83
C HIS A 229 -6.53 34.92 4.90
N TYR A 230 -6.64 33.71 4.34
CA TYR A 230 -5.55 32.74 4.36
C TYR A 230 -4.43 33.11 3.40
N GLN A 231 -4.68 33.75 2.26
CA GLN A 231 -3.66 34.31 1.38
C GLN A 231 -2.82 35.40 2.07
N ARG A 232 -3.44 36.25 2.91
CA ARG A 232 -2.71 37.24 3.72
C ARG A 232 -1.97 36.60 4.88
N ARG A 233 -2.53 35.54 5.45
CA ARG A 233 -1.94 34.80 6.57
C ARG A 233 -0.70 34.00 6.13
N PHE A 234 -0.83 33.15 5.14
CA PHE A 234 0.26 32.27 4.67
C PHE A 234 1.05 32.95 3.57
N GLN A 235 2.08 33.70 3.95
CA GLN A 235 2.94 34.39 3.01
C GLN A 235 3.97 33.50 2.34
N PHE A 236 4.31 32.38 2.98
CA PHE A 236 5.19 31.35 2.45
C PHE A 236 4.54 29.96 2.62
N ILE A 237 4.47 29.23 1.53
CA ILE A 237 3.92 27.88 1.49
C ILE A 237 5.03 26.93 1.09
N LEU A 238 5.33 25.96 1.95
CA LEU A 238 6.37 24.96 1.75
C LEU A 238 5.71 23.58 1.70
N VAL A 239 6.01 22.78 0.68
CA VAL A 239 5.36 21.47 0.45
C VAL A 239 6.43 20.42 0.25
N ASP A 240 6.38 19.36 1.08
CA ASP A 240 7.23 18.17 0.94
C ASP A 240 6.53 17.09 0.10
N GLU A 241 7.32 16.21 -0.53
CA GLU A 241 6.89 15.09 -1.35
C GLU A 241 5.84 15.50 -2.42
N TYR A 242 6.08 16.62 -3.09
CA TYR A 242 5.11 17.22 -4.02
C TYR A 242 4.71 16.32 -5.19
N GLN A 243 5.56 15.38 -5.59
CA GLN A 243 5.26 14.37 -6.62
C GLN A 243 4.11 13.42 -6.24
N ASP A 244 3.79 13.32 -4.95
CA ASP A 244 2.70 12.45 -4.45
C ASP A 244 1.37 13.19 -4.28
N THR A 245 1.33 14.50 -4.59
CA THR A 245 0.10 15.29 -4.49
C THR A 245 -0.89 14.93 -5.59
N ASN A 246 -2.18 14.88 -5.22
CA ASN A 246 -3.26 14.75 -6.18
C ASN A 246 -3.66 16.14 -6.75
N ARG A 247 -4.58 16.12 -7.71
CA ARG A 247 -5.06 17.35 -8.38
C ARG A 247 -5.71 18.34 -7.40
N LEU A 248 -6.50 17.82 -6.45
CA LEU A 248 -7.20 18.62 -5.44
C LEU A 248 -6.21 19.35 -4.52
N GLN A 249 -5.18 18.63 -4.03
CA GLN A 249 -4.13 19.21 -3.17
C GLN A 249 -3.31 20.27 -3.89
N SER A 250 -2.99 20.03 -5.15
CA SER A 250 -2.28 21.01 -5.99
C SER A 250 -3.10 22.30 -6.18
N GLU A 251 -4.41 22.21 -6.41
CA GLU A 251 -5.28 23.35 -6.55
C GLU A 251 -5.46 24.13 -5.22
N LEU A 252 -5.50 23.42 -4.08
CA LEU A 252 -5.48 24.07 -2.77
C LEU A 252 -4.24 24.96 -2.59
N ILE A 253 -3.07 24.48 -3.01
CA ILE A 253 -1.82 25.25 -2.98
C ILE A 253 -1.95 26.49 -3.88
N ASP A 254 -2.45 26.33 -5.10
CA ASP A 254 -2.62 27.44 -6.06
C ASP A 254 -3.53 28.56 -5.50
N LEU A 255 -4.67 28.18 -4.91
CA LEU A 255 -5.60 29.14 -4.32
C LEU A 255 -5.00 29.88 -3.12
N LEU A 256 -4.26 29.17 -2.27
CA LEU A 256 -3.61 29.78 -1.12
C LEU A 256 -2.47 30.73 -1.54
N ALA A 257 -1.71 30.35 -2.56
CA ALA A 257 -0.57 31.11 -3.06
C ALA A 257 -0.96 32.28 -3.97
N GLY A 258 -2.20 32.34 -4.43
CA GLY A 258 -2.67 33.22 -5.51
C GLY A 258 -2.38 34.72 -5.35
N ARG A 259 -2.05 35.19 -4.13
CA ARG A 259 -1.71 36.58 -3.87
C ARG A 259 -0.22 36.93 -4.03
N HIS A 260 0.68 36.01 -3.67
CA HIS A 260 2.11 36.32 -3.54
C HIS A 260 3.02 35.30 -4.25
N HIS A 261 2.49 34.17 -4.64
CA HIS A 261 3.21 33.06 -5.32
C HIS A 261 4.47 32.57 -4.61
N ASN A 262 4.62 32.82 -3.30
CA ASN A 262 5.78 32.34 -2.52
C ASN A 262 5.55 30.87 -2.15
N VAL A 263 5.67 30.00 -3.13
CA VAL A 263 5.52 28.56 -2.99
C VAL A 263 6.87 27.89 -3.24
N MET A 264 7.33 27.13 -2.27
CA MET A 264 8.45 26.20 -2.48
C MET A 264 7.94 24.77 -2.35
N VAL A 265 8.03 24.02 -3.43
CA VAL A 265 7.71 22.60 -3.43
C VAL A 265 8.99 21.80 -3.56
N VAL A 266 9.11 20.72 -2.77
CA VAL A 266 10.25 19.81 -2.81
C VAL A 266 9.73 18.42 -3.17
N GLY A 267 10.41 17.75 -4.08
CA GLY A 267 10.01 16.43 -4.52
C GLY A 267 11.08 15.71 -5.34
N ASP A 268 10.76 14.47 -5.65
CA ASP A 268 11.53 13.64 -6.57
C ASP A 268 10.56 12.92 -7.52
N ASP A 269 10.51 13.38 -8.75
CA ASP A 269 9.66 12.79 -9.79
C ASP A 269 9.94 11.30 -9.99
N ALA A 270 11.19 10.84 -9.81
CA ALA A 270 11.55 9.42 -9.87
C ALA A 270 11.04 8.60 -8.65
N GLN A 271 10.44 9.23 -7.65
CA GLN A 271 9.80 8.56 -6.52
C GLN A 271 8.27 8.66 -6.53
N SER A 272 7.66 9.10 -7.65
CA SER A 272 6.20 9.12 -7.80
C SER A 272 5.68 7.71 -8.10
N ILE A 273 5.14 7.04 -7.07
CA ILE A 273 4.68 5.64 -7.10
C ILE A 273 3.29 5.44 -6.49
N TYR A 274 2.46 6.49 -6.42
CA TYR A 274 1.13 6.44 -5.81
C TYR A 274 0.01 6.88 -6.78
N ALA A 275 0.18 6.69 -8.11
CA ALA A 275 -0.85 7.02 -9.09
C ALA A 275 -2.15 6.27 -8.82
N TRP A 276 -2.08 5.02 -8.36
CA TRP A 276 -3.21 4.19 -7.96
C TRP A 276 -4.03 4.76 -6.77
N ARG A 277 -3.49 5.75 -6.03
CA ARG A 277 -4.19 6.53 -4.99
C ARG A 277 -4.62 7.91 -5.48
N GLY A 278 -4.56 8.17 -6.78
CA GLY A 278 -4.90 9.45 -7.38
C GLY A 278 -3.78 10.50 -7.32
N ALA A 279 -2.56 10.14 -6.94
CA ALA A 279 -1.42 11.04 -7.08
C ALA A 279 -1.23 11.42 -8.56
N ASN A 280 -0.97 12.69 -8.81
CA ASN A 280 -0.77 13.20 -10.17
C ASN A 280 0.65 13.73 -10.33
N PHE A 281 1.53 12.90 -10.86
CA PHE A 281 2.92 13.25 -11.04
C PHE A 281 3.14 14.39 -12.05
N GLN A 282 2.16 14.68 -12.90
CA GLN A 282 2.15 15.86 -13.77
C GLN A 282 2.22 17.17 -12.98
N ASN A 283 1.78 17.16 -11.69
CA ASN A 283 1.85 18.35 -10.84
C ASN A 283 3.29 18.83 -10.69
N ILE A 284 4.26 17.93 -10.47
CA ILE A 284 5.67 18.32 -10.32
C ILE A 284 6.30 18.66 -11.68
N LEU A 285 6.00 17.88 -12.73
CA LEU A 285 6.56 18.14 -14.07
C LEU A 285 6.13 19.49 -14.64
N LYS A 286 4.85 19.84 -14.47
CA LYS A 286 4.26 21.06 -15.01
C LYS A 286 4.27 22.25 -14.03
N PHE A 287 5.04 22.15 -12.96
CA PHE A 287 5.13 23.24 -11.97
C PHE A 287 5.59 24.56 -12.60
N GLY A 288 6.60 24.52 -13.49
CA GLY A 288 7.10 25.72 -14.19
C GLY A 288 6.10 26.33 -15.17
N GLU A 289 5.20 25.51 -15.73
CA GLU A 289 4.11 26.01 -16.60
C GLU A 289 2.98 26.65 -15.77
N ARG A 290 2.73 26.10 -14.58
CA ARG A 290 1.69 26.57 -13.65
C ARG A 290 2.08 27.89 -12.96
N TYR A 291 3.36 28.04 -12.63
CA TYR A 291 3.88 29.22 -11.96
C TYR A 291 4.90 29.92 -12.85
N GLU A 292 4.47 31.01 -13.50
CA GLU A 292 5.36 31.81 -14.36
C GLU A 292 6.54 32.35 -13.55
N GLY A 293 7.74 32.22 -14.09
CA GLY A 293 8.98 32.65 -13.45
C GLY A 293 9.47 31.72 -12.32
N ALA A 294 8.91 30.51 -12.21
CA ALA A 294 9.37 29.53 -11.23
C ALA A 294 10.85 29.20 -11.39
N LYS A 295 11.56 29.18 -10.27
CA LYS A 295 12.96 28.77 -10.21
C LYS A 295 13.07 27.29 -9.89
N ILE A 296 13.85 26.56 -10.66
CA ILE A 296 14.09 25.13 -10.46
C ILE A 296 15.49 24.97 -9.84
N TYR A 297 15.55 24.35 -8.67
CA TYR A 297 16.77 23.96 -7.98
C TYR A 297 16.90 22.44 -8.05
N LYS A 298 18.13 21.94 -8.29
CA LYS A 298 18.42 20.51 -8.30
C LYS A 298 19.37 20.18 -7.16
N ILE A 299 19.03 19.18 -6.36
CA ILE A 299 19.87 18.65 -5.30
C ILE A 299 20.20 17.20 -5.65
N GLU A 300 21.40 17.01 -6.19
CA GLU A 300 21.86 15.75 -6.76
C GLU A 300 22.86 15.02 -5.86
N THR A 301 23.44 15.70 -4.85
CA THR A 301 24.38 15.08 -3.91
C THR A 301 23.63 14.12 -2.98
N ASN A 302 23.95 12.83 -3.07
CA ASN A 302 23.37 11.78 -2.23
C ASN A 302 24.31 11.44 -1.07
N TYR A 303 23.75 11.45 0.15
CA TYR A 303 24.47 11.15 1.40
C TYR A 303 24.14 9.75 1.94
N ARG A 304 23.25 9.01 1.28
CA ARG A 304 22.74 7.71 1.76
C ARG A 304 23.56 6.54 1.24
N SER A 305 23.69 6.42 -0.06
CA SER A 305 24.16 5.22 -0.75
C SER A 305 25.61 5.34 -1.22
N THR A 306 26.26 4.20 -1.42
CA THR A 306 27.59 4.14 -2.04
C THR A 306 27.53 4.50 -3.53
N PRO A 307 28.66 4.90 -4.15
CA PRO A 307 28.72 5.22 -5.57
C PRO A 307 28.21 4.10 -6.48
N GLU A 308 28.51 2.84 -6.15
CA GLU A 308 28.15 1.68 -6.94
C GLU A 308 26.63 1.50 -7.00
N ILE A 309 25.94 1.68 -5.87
CA ILE A 309 24.46 1.62 -5.79
C ILE A 309 23.85 2.78 -6.58
N LEU A 310 24.43 3.99 -6.47
CA LEU A 310 23.90 5.16 -7.18
C LEU A 310 24.06 5.04 -8.70
N ASN A 311 25.15 4.44 -9.18
CA ASN A 311 25.34 4.20 -10.61
C ASN A 311 24.24 3.27 -11.15
N VAL A 312 23.87 2.22 -10.41
CA VAL A 312 22.75 1.34 -10.76
C VAL A 312 21.41 2.09 -10.70
N ALA A 313 21.19 2.93 -9.69
CA ALA A 313 19.97 3.74 -9.58
C ALA A 313 19.81 4.74 -10.71
N ASN A 314 20.89 5.44 -11.08
CA ASN A 314 20.91 6.38 -12.19
C ASN A 314 20.63 5.66 -13.53
N ALA A 315 21.24 4.49 -13.76
CA ALA A 315 20.99 3.69 -14.96
C ALA A 315 19.54 3.21 -15.04
N ALA A 316 19.01 2.66 -13.95
CA ALA A 316 17.67 2.08 -13.89
C ALA A 316 16.52 3.07 -14.18
N ILE A 317 16.73 4.38 -13.94
CA ILE A 317 15.69 5.39 -14.19
C ILE A 317 15.82 6.09 -15.54
N THR A 318 16.94 5.91 -16.22
CA THR A 318 17.26 6.68 -17.45
C THR A 318 16.27 6.46 -18.58
N ALA A 319 15.66 5.28 -18.67
CA ALA A 319 14.73 4.93 -19.74
C ALA A 319 13.36 5.64 -19.63
N ASN A 320 13.01 6.23 -18.48
CA ASN A 320 11.79 7.04 -18.37
C ASN A 320 11.92 8.32 -19.19
N VAL A 321 10.90 8.61 -19.99
CA VAL A 321 10.84 9.79 -20.86
C VAL A 321 10.35 11.00 -20.04
N HIS A 322 9.31 10.80 -19.23
CA HIS A 322 8.69 11.87 -18.46
C HIS A 322 9.38 12.06 -17.12
N GLN A 323 10.49 12.78 -17.10
CA GLN A 323 11.26 13.05 -15.89
C GLN A 323 12.12 14.31 -16.01
N PHE A 324 12.53 14.87 -14.87
CA PHE A 324 13.59 15.87 -14.83
C PHE A 324 14.95 15.21 -15.02
N ALA A 325 15.74 15.76 -15.92
CA ALA A 325 17.15 15.32 -16.06
C ALA A 325 17.88 15.61 -14.74
N LYS A 326 18.31 14.56 -14.05
CA LYS A 326 19.09 14.59 -12.81
C LYS A 326 20.05 13.40 -12.75
N HIS A 327 21.14 13.58 -12.04
CA HIS A 327 22.14 12.54 -11.83
C HIS A 327 22.60 12.53 -10.37
N LEU A 328 22.32 11.44 -9.65
CA LEU A 328 22.75 11.34 -8.25
C LEU A 328 24.25 11.20 -8.17
N THR A 329 24.90 12.09 -7.41
CA THR A 329 26.33 12.10 -7.15
C THR A 329 26.61 11.67 -5.71
N PRO A 330 27.55 10.75 -5.47
CA PRO A 330 27.80 10.23 -4.14
C PRO A 330 28.61 11.21 -3.28
N ALA A 331 28.20 11.40 -2.03
CA ALA A 331 29.03 11.99 -0.99
C ALA A 331 29.84 10.94 -0.19
N ARG A 332 29.51 9.67 -0.34
CA ARG A 332 30.11 8.55 0.38
C ARG A 332 31.30 7.95 -0.39
N LYS A 333 32.14 7.23 0.36
CA LYS A 333 33.23 6.45 -0.22
C LYS A 333 32.72 5.24 -1.00
N PRO A 334 33.51 4.74 -1.97
CA PRO A 334 33.20 3.50 -2.68
C PRO A 334 32.97 2.32 -1.73
N GLY A 335 32.08 1.43 -2.12
CA GLY A 335 31.69 0.21 -1.43
C GLY A 335 31.74 -1.00 -2.36
N THR A 336 30.92 -2.00 -2.08
CA THR A 336 30.75 -3.20 -2.91
C THR A 336 29.82 -2.93 -4.10
N LYS A 337 30.09 -3.59 -5.23
CA LYS A 337 29.16 -3.57 -6.37
C LYS A 337 27.87 -4.28 -5.99
N PRO A 338 26.69 -3.80 -6.45
CA PRO A 338 25.45 -4.53 -6.35
C PRO A 338 25.59 -5.92 -6.99
N ALA A 339 25.08 -6.94 -6.32
CA ALA A 339 25.09 -8.31 -6.82
C ALA A 339 23.81 -8.60 -7.63
N LEU A 340 23.97 -9.16 -8.82
CA LEU A 340 22.88 -9.74 -9.61
C LEU A 340 22.92 -11.26 -9.46
N VAL A 341 21.88 -11.81 -8.80
CA VAL A 341 21.86 -13.22 -8.39
C VAL A 341 20.82 -13.97 -9.20
N THR A 342 21.29 -14.90 -10.02
CA THR A 342 20.42 -15.81 -10.78
C THR A 342 20.17 -17.07 -9.95
N CYS A 343 18.89 -17.36 -9.69
CA CYS A 343 18.45 -18.51 -8.93
C CYS A 343 17.75 -19.52 -9.85
N GLU A 344 17.85 -20.81 -9.54
CA GLU A 344 17.16 -21.85 -10.29
C GLU A 344 15.63 -21.69 -10.16
N ASP A 345 15.16 -21.53 -8.93
CA ASP A 345 13.76 -21.34 -8.58
C ASP A 345 13.57 -20.41 -7.36
N ALA A 346 12.34 -20.20 -6.94
CA ALA A 346 12.00 -19.37 -5.78
C ALA A 346 12.51 -19.96 -4.46
N GLY A 347 12.60 -21.28 -4.34
CA GLY A 347 13.16 -21.97 -3.16
C GLY A 347 14.66 -21.70 -3.01
N GLN A 348 15.42 -21.80 -4.12
CA GLN A 348 16.85 -21.48 -4.12
C GLN A 348 17.07 -19.99 -3.84
N GLN A 349 16.22 -19.10 -4.37
CA GLN A 349 16.26 -17.67 -4.05
C GLN A 349 16.06 -17.43 -2.55
N ALA A 350 15.07 -18.07 -1.94
CA ALA A 350 14.78 -17.96 -0.52
C ALA A 350 15.95 -18.49 0.34
N ALA A 351 16.53 -19.64 -0.05
CA ALA A 351 17.70 -20.22 0.61
C ALA A 351 18.94 -19.31 0.55
N PHE A 352 19.17 -18.69 -0.62
CA PHE A 352 20.24 -17.71 -0.82
C PHE A 352 20.08 -16.50 0.12
N VAL A 353 18.88 -15.87 0.11
CA VAL A 353 18.61 -14.70 0.96
C VAL A 353 18.80 -15.05 2.44
N ALA A 354 18.22 -16.17 2.90
CA ALA A 354 18.34 -16.60 4.28
C ALA A 354 19.79 -16.88 4.70
N GLN A 355 20.57 -17.53 3.83
CA GLN A 355 21.99 -17.78 4.08
C GLN A 355 22.79 -16.49 4.13
N ARG A 356 22.61 -15.58 3.14
CA ARG A 356 23.38 -14.32 3.10
C ARG A 356 23.04 -13.40 4.27
N VAL A 357 21.79 -13.40 4.73
CA VAL A 357 21.37 -12.68 5.95
C VAL A 357 22.15 -13.18 7.18
N LEU A 358 22.31 -14.50 7.33
CA LEU A 358 23.08 -15.06 8.44
C LEU A 358 24.58 -14.72 8.34
N GLU A 359 25.16 -14.81 7.14
CA GLU A 359 26.57 -14.42 6.90
C GLU A 359 26.79 -12.94 7.26
N LEU A 360 25.92 -12.04 6.78
CA LEU A 360 26.00 -10.60 7.09
C LEU A 360 25.81 -10.31 8.59
N ARG A 361 24.98 -11.11 9.28
CA ARG A 361 24.84 -11.02 10.72
C ARG A 361 26.12 -11.42 11.44
N GLU A 362 26.79 -12.47 10.98
CA GLU A 362 28.11 -12.89 11.49
C GLU A 362 29.20 -11.83 11.21
N GLU A 363 29.09 -11.12 10.07
CA GLU A 363 29.93 -9.96 9.72
C GLU A 363 29.63 -8.71 10.57
N GLY A 364 28.58 -8.74 11.42
CA GLY A 364 28.24 -7.68 12.37
C GLY A 364 27.15 -6.71 11.90
N VAL A 365 26.40 -7.04 10.85
CA VAL A 365 25.25 -6.25 10.42
C VAL A 365 24.00 -6.73 11.14
N ASN A 366 23.33 -5.85 11.89
CA ASN A 366 22.12 -6.18 12.62
C ASN A 366 20.94 -6.48 11.66
N LEU A 367 20.06 -7.40 12.03
CA LEU A 367 18.91 -7.79 11.20
C LEU A 367 17.96 -6.61 10.90
N ASP A 368 17.76 -5.69 11.85
CA ASP A 368 16.92 -4.48 11.68
C ASP A 368 17.50 -3.48 10.67
N LYS A 369 18.77 -3.63 10.26
CA LYS A 369 19.44 -2.87 9.20
C LYS A 369 19.36 -3.54 7.83
N MET A 370 18.77 -4.72 7.76
CA MET A 370 18.58 -5.47 6.51
C MET A 370 17.11 -5.48 6.13
N ALA A 371 16.83 -5.38 4.82
CA ALA A 371 15.47 -5.51 4.31
C ALA A 371 15.41 -6.37 3.06
N VAL A 372 14.31 -7.11 2.92
CA VAL A 372 13.93 -7.78 1.67
C VAL A 372 12.74 -7.06 1.09
N LEU A 373 12.90 -6.54 -0.11
CA LEU A 373 11.91 -5.76 -0.82
C LEU A 373 11.32 -6.55 -1.99
N TYR A 374 10.02 -6.44 -2.16
CA TYR A 374 9.28 -7.15 -3.20
C TYR A 374 8.10 -6.32 -3.72
N ARG A 375 7.62 -6.67 -4.92
CA ARG A 375 6.49 -5.94 -5.57
C ARG A 375 5.15 -6.28 -4.91
N SER A 376 4.91 -7.53 -4.61
CA SER A 376 3.65 -8.05 -4.04
C SER A 376 3.93 -9.01 -2.88
N HIS A 377 3.04 -9.11 -1.91
CA HIS A 377 3.25 -9.90 -0.69
C HIS A 377 3.49 -11.39 -0.96
N PHE A 378 2.86 -11.96 -1.97
CA PHE A 378 3.05 -13.36 -2.33
C PHE A 378 4.47 -13.69 -2.83
N HIS A 379 5.25 -12.68 -3.27
CA HIS A 379 6.65 -12.87 -3.68
C HIS A 379 7.56 -13.36 -2.55
N ALA A 380 7.16 -13.16 -1.32
CA ALA A 380 7.95 -13.53 -0.14
C ALA A 380 7.47 -14.81 0.55
N LEU A 381 6.59 -15.61 -0.06
CA LEU A 381 6.01 -16.80 0.59
C LEU A 381 7.07 -17.86 0.88
N GLU A 382 7.86 -18.24 -0.13
CA GLU A 382 8.95 -19.21 0.00
C GLU A 382 10.02 -18.71 0.96
N LEU A 383 10.29 -17.38 0.93
CA LEU A 383 11.25 -16.76 1.84
C LEU A 383 10.77 -16.82 3.30
N GLN A 384 9.51 -16.52 3.58
CA GLN A 384 8.96 -16.61 4.93
C GLN A 384 9.10 -18.04 5.50
N LEU A 385 8.82 -19.06 4.66
CA LEU A 385 9.02 -20.47 5.01
C LEU A 385 10.49 -20.77 5.35
N GLU A 386 11.41 -20.33 4.51
CA GLU A 386 12.83 -20.61 4.68
C GLU A 386 13.43 -19.89 5.90
N LEU A 387 13.02 -18.63 6.15
CA LEU A 387 13.40 -17.89 7.36
C LEU A 387 12.89 -18.59 8.63
N THR A 388 11.63 -19.08 8.61
CA THR A 388 11.04 -19.83 9.73
C THR A 388 11.78 -21.13 9.98
N LYS A 389 12.10 -21.90 8.94
CA LYS A 389 12.90 -23.15 9.06
C LYS A 389 14.27 -22.92 9.68
N ARG A 390 14.90 -21.78 9.39
CA ARG A 390 16.23 -21.42 9.91
C ARG A 390 16.18 -20.63 11.21
N ASN A 391 15.00 -20.43 11.79
CA ASN A 391 14.78 -19.59 13.01
C ASN A 391 15.36 -18.18 12.89
N ILE A 392 15.23 -17.55 11.72
CA ILE A 392 15.63 -16.15 11.51
C ILE A 392 14.44 -15.26 11.81
N PRO A 393 14.49 -14.40 12.83
CA PRO A 393 13.37 -13.54 13.18
C PRO A 393 13.16 -12.47 12.10
N PHE A 394 11.92 -12.26 11.70
CA PHE A 394 11.53 -11.26 10.70
C PHE A 394 10.21 -10.57 11.06
N SER A 395 10.01 -9.38 10.53
CA SER A 395 8.74 -8.66 10.61
C SER A 395 8.31 -8.16 9.24
N ILE A 396 7.01 -8.17 8.99
CA ILE A 396 6.43 -7.67 7.74
C ILE A 396 5.93 -6.25 7.96
N THR A 397 6.41 -5.33 7.12
CA THR A 397 6.01 -3.92 7.18
C THR A 397 4.63 -3.78 6.55
N SER A 398 3.62 -3.78 7.31
CA SER A 398 2.19 -3.50 7.18
C SER A 398 1.29 -4.64 7.65
N GLY A 399 0.58 -4.32 8.53
CA GLY A 399 -0.51 -4.73 9.38
C GLY A 399 -1.21 -6.08 9.16
N ILE A 400 -1.51 -6.55 7.98
CA ILE A 400 -2.20 -7.83 7.77
C ILE A 400 -1.31 -8.73 6.92
N ARG A 401 -0.84 -9.79 7.54
CA ARG A 401 0.01 -10.81 6.92
C ARG A 401 -0.74 -11.52 5.80
N PHE A 402 -0.03 -12.00 4.78
CA PHE A 402 -0.65 -12.67 3.63
C PHE A 402 -1.67 -13.75 4.05
N PHE A 403 -1.28 -14.63 4.96
CA PHE A 403 -2.13 -15.75 5.42
C PHE A 403 -3.25 -15.31 6.38
N GLU A 404 -3.21 -14.11 6.91
CA GLU A 404 -4.25 -13.54 7.77
C GLU A 404 -5.31 -12.77 7.00
N GLN A 405 -5.07 -12.49 5.74
CA GLN A 405 -6.00 -11.77 4.89
C GLN A 405 -7.32 -12.54 4.74
N ALA A 406 -8.43 -11.79 4.71
CA ALA A 406 -9.76 -12.37 4.71
C ALA A 406 -9.97 -13.36 3.56
N HIS A 407 -9.59 -13.01 2.33
CA HIS A 407 -9.77 -13.86 1.16
C HIS A 407 -8.93 -15.15 1.21
N ILE A 408 -7.75 -15.10 1.80
CA ILE A 408 -6.93 -16.31 2.02
C ILE A 408 -7.61 -17.23 3.05
N LYS A 409 -8.08 -16.66 4.16
CA LYS A 409 -8.80 -17.41 5.20
C LYS A 409 -10.13 -17.98 4.69
N ASP A 410 -10.82 -17.27 3.80
CA ASP A 410 -12.09 -17.72 3.22
C ASP A 410 -11.88 -18.95 2.32
N VAL A 411 -10.92 -18.89 1.42
CA VAL A 411 -10.63 -19.99 0.51
C VAL A 411 -10.00 -21.19 1.24
N THR A 412 -9.10 -20.95 2.20
CA THR A 412 -8.54 -22.03 3.00
C THR A 412 -9.57 -22.71 3.91
N ALA A 413 -10.69 -22.04 4.23
CA ALA A 413 -11.79 -22.65 4.97
C ALA A 413 -12.46 -23.81 4.20
N TYR A 414 -12.47 -23.80 2.85
CA TYR A 414 -12.90 -24.95 2.06
C TYR A 414 -12.00 -26.17 2.32
N LEU A 415 -10.68 -25.96 2.27
CA LEU A 415 -9.70 -27.02 2.51
C LEU A 415 -9.84 -27.60 3.93
N LYS A 416 -9.97 -26.70 4.92
CA LYS A 416 -10.14 -27.09 6.33
C LYS A 416 -11.41 -27.92 6.55
N LEU A 417 -12.54 -27.52 5.94
CA LEU A 417 -13.80 -28.23 6.07
C LEU A 417 -13.76 -29.62 5.41
N ILE A 418 -13.09 -29.75 4.27
CA ILE A 418 -12.93 -31.03 3.57
C ILE A 418 -11.99 -31.98 4.34
N THR A 419 -10.93 -31.44 4.94
CA THR A 419 -9.97 -32.23 5.75
C THR A 419 -10.55 -32.57 7.12
N ASN A 420 -11.25 -31.62 7.75
CA ASN A 420 -11.93 -31.83 9.02
C ASN A 420 -13.40 -31.37 8.93
N PRO A 421 -14.33 -32.28 8.62
CA PRO A 421 -15.77 -31.95 8.52
C PRO A 421 -16.40 -31.43 9.82
N LYS A 422 -15.68 -31.50 10.94
CA LYS A 422 -16.12 -31.00 12.25
C LYS A 422 -15.46 -29.65 12.60
N ASP A 423 -14.79 -28.99 11.66
CA ASP A 423 -14.26 -27.64 11.86
C ASP A 423 -15.40 -26.60 11.84
N GLU A 424 -15.86 -26.27 13.04
CA GLU A 424 -16.94 -25.29 13.25
C GLU A 424 -16.58 -23.91 12.71
N LEU A 425 -15.32 -23.48 12.89
CA LEU A 425 -14.88 -22.17 12.47
C LEU A 425 -14.84 -22.04 10.95
N ALA A 426 -14.26 -23.03 10.27
CA ALA A 426 -14.26 -23.09 8.80
C ALA A 426 -15.68 -23.15 8.24
N PHE A 427 -16.54 -24.00 8.79
CA PHE A 427 -17.94 -24.09 8.38
C PHE A 427 -18.67 -22.75 8.51
N LYS A 428 -18.64 -22.14 9.70
CA LYS A 428 -19.33 -20.86 9.95
C LYS A 428 -18.79 -19.74 9.08
N ARG A 429 -17.50 -19.73 8.82
CA ARG A 429 -16.88 -18.77 7.93
C ARG A 429 -17.46 -18.87 6.52
N LEU A 430 -17.50 -20.06 5.96
CA LEU A 430 -18.03 -20.29 4.61
C LEU A 430 -19.50 -19.94 4.47
N VAL A 431 -20.35 -20.39 5.40
CA VAL A 431 -21.79 -20.15 5.30
C VAL A 431 -22.16 -18.68 5.53
N GLN A 432 -21.34 -17.91 6.24
CA GLN A 432 -21.53 -16.47 6.42
C GLN A 432 -21.20 -15.65 5.17
N LEU A 433 -20.46 -16.20 4.21
CA LEU A 433 -20.27 -15.57 2.90
C LEU A 433 -21.59 -15.56 2.09
N LEU A 434 -22.53 -16.45 2.43
CA LEU A 434 -23.77 -16.58 1.69
C LEU A 434 -24.78 -15.48 2.06
N PRO A 435 -25.50 -14.90 1.08
CA PRO A 435 -26.44 -13.82 1.32
C PRO A 435 -27.52 -14.20 2.34
N GLY A 436 -27.62 -13.44 3.41
CA GLY A 436 -28.70 -13.58 4.40
C GLY A 436 -28.47 -14.61 5.50
N ILE A 437 -27.27 -15.13 5.64
CA ILE A 437 -26.83 -15.92 6.80
C ILE A 437 -25.92 -15.05 7.64
N GLY A 438 -26.38 -14.63 8.82
CA GLY A 438 -25.53 -14.00 9.85
C GLY A 438 -25.10 -15.01 10.90
N GLY A 439 -24.35 -14.58 11.91
CA GLY A 439 -23.78 -15.45 12.95
C GLY A 439 -24.80 -16.40 13.61
N LYS A 440 -25.97 -15.89 14.03
CA LYS A 440 -27.02 -16.73 14.61
C LYS A 440 -27.59 -17.75 13.63
N GLY A 441 -27.66 -17.40 12.35
CA GLY A 441 -28.09 -18.32 11.28
C GLY A 441 -27.06 -19.43 11.07
N ALA A 442 -25.76 -19.06 11.01
CA ALA A 442 -24.66 -20.00 10.90
C ALA A 442 -24.61 -20.99 12.08
N ASP A 443 -24.82 -20.52 13.33
CA ASP A 443 -24.90 -21.36 14.51
C ASP A 443 -26.03 -22.40 14.46
N LYS A 444 -27.20 -22.01 13.90
CA LYS A 444 -28.32 -22.91 13.75
C LYS A 444 -28.05 -24.00 12.71
N ILE A 445 -27.51 -23.57 11.54
CA ILE A 445 -27.18 -24.50 10.46
C ILE A 445 -26.06 -25.44 10.87
N TRP A 446 -25.06 -24.94 11.61
CA TRP A 446 -23.98 -25.76 12.15
C TRP A 446 -24.46 -26.91 13.01
N ARG A 447 -25.37 -26.64 13.98
CA ARG A 447 -25.90 -27.68 14.84
C ARG A 447 -26.71 -28.75 14.06
N GLU A 448 -27.43 -28.32 13.04
CA GLU A 448 -28.18 -29.24 12.16
C GLU A 448 -27.24 -30.08 11.31
N TYR A 449 -26.20 -29.44 10.70
CA TYR A 449 -25.17 -30.13 9.94
C TYR A 449 -24.39 -31.12 10.80
N LEU A 450 -23.96 -30.73 12.01
CA LEU A 450 -23.19 -31.57 12.90
C LEU A 450 -23.95 -32.85 13.31
N SER A 451 -25.26 -32.77 13.53
CA SER A 451 -26.08 -33.94 13.82
C SER A 451 -26.13 -34.94 12.66
N LYS A 452 -26.05 -34.46 11.42
CA LYS A 452 -26.11 -35.30 10.22
C LYS A 452 -24.74 -35.88 9.86
N ILE A 453 -23.67 -35.08 9.95
CA ILE A 453 -22.32 -35.52 9.61
C ILE A 453 -21.76 -36.54 10.62
N SER A 454 -22.28 -36.56 11.85
CA SER A 454 -21.87 -37.51 12.89
C SER A 454 -22.23 -38.96 12.54
N ASP A 455 -23.23 -39.15 11.67
CA ASP A 455 -23.68 -40.47 11.21
C ASP A 455 -22.73 -41.07 10.12
N PHE A 456 -21.89 -40.23 9.52
CA PHE A 456 -20.91 -40.64 8.52
C PHE A 456 -19.58 -41.02 9.19
N ARG A 457 -19.10 -42.26 8.94
CA ARG A 457 -17.75 -42.72 9.34
C ARG A 457 -16.76 -42.37 8.23
N PHE A 458 -15.83 -41.46 8.53
CA PHE A 458 -14.72 -41.14 7.63
C PHE A 458 -13.64 -42.24 7.76
N PRO A 459 -13.00 -42.70 6.66
CA PRO A 459 -11.84 -43.54 6.76
C PRO A 459 -10.71 -42.76 7.43
N ILE A 460 -10.29 -43.19 8.60
CA ILE A 460 -9.04 -42.71 9.23
C ILE A 460 -7.92 -43.30 8.38
N SER A 461 -7.12 -42.44 7.77
CA SER A 461 -5.87 -42.87 7.12
C SER A 461 -4.97 -43.48 8.18
N ASP A 462 -4.55 -44.73 7.92
CA ASP A 462 -3.77 -45.58 8.82
C ASP A 462 -2.48 -44.88 9.27
N LEU A 463 -2.44 -44.45 10.52
CA LEU A 463 -1.21 -44.38 11.29
C LEU A 463 -0.94 -45.81 11.76
N GLY A 464 0.11 -46.46 11.17
CA GLY A 464 0.44 -47.84 11.37
C GLY A 464 0.53 -48.28 12.83
N THR A 465 -0.40 -49.10 13.24
CA THR A 465 -0.20 -50.16 14.23
C THR A 465 -1.04 -51.35 13.80
N GLY A 466 -0.36 -52.45 13.49
CA GLY A 466 -1.01 -53.69 13.08
C GLY A 466 -1.87 -54.27 14.20
N GLU A 467 -3.13 -54.41 13.92
CA GLU A 467 -4.00 -55.52 14.29
C GLU A 467 -5.34 -55.28 13.56
N ALA A 468 -5.58 -56.13 12.55
CA ALA A 468 -6.79 -56.10 11.73
C ALA A 468 -7.94 -56.77 12.50
N GLU A 469 -8.75 -55.98 13.21
CA GLU A 469 -10.08 -56.46 13.59
C GLU A 469 -11.05 -56.27 12.41
N LYS A 470 -11.62 -57.40 11.98
CA LYS A 470 -12.63 -57.48 10.94
C LYS A 470 -13.94 -56.82 11.44
N PHE A 471 -14.11 -55.51 11.17
CA PHE A 471 -15.42 -54.86 11.29
C PHE A 471 -16.13 -54.83 9.94
N GLN A 472 -17.31 -55.45 9.91
CA GLN A 472 -18.24 -55.38 8.78
C GLN A 472 -18.63 -53.93 8.50
N VAL A 473 -18.32 -53.40 7.31
CA VAL A 473 -18.67 -52.09 6.82
C VAL A 473 -20.18 -52.09 6.47
N PRO A 474 -21.01 -51.19 7.06
CA PRO A 474 -22.39 -50.98 6.57
C PRO A 474 -22.33 -50.31 5.17
N SER A 475 -23.11 -50.87 4.26
CA SER A 475 -23.21 -50.48 2.86
C SER A 475 -24.01 -49.19 2.66
N SER A 476 -23.36 -48.01 2.83
CA SER A 476 -23.75 -46.78 2.12
C SER A 476 -22.47 -45.97 1.90
N LYS A 477 -21.80 -46.26 0.78
CA LYS A 477 -20.65 -45.51 0.32
C LYS A 477 -21.14 -44.24 -0.33
N SER A 478 -21.43 -43.20 0.45
CA SER A 478 -21.52 -41.86 -0.12
C SER A 478 -20.11 -41.41 -0.55
N GLN A 479 -20.00 -40.95 -1.78
CA GLN A 479 -18.77 -40.35 -2.29
C GLN A 479 -18.59 -38.90 -1.80
N ASN A 480 -19.69 -38.25 -1.36
CA ASN A 480 -19.73 -36.82 -0.98
C ASN A 480 -20.48 -36.60 0.34
N PRO A 481 -19.98 -37.10 1.48
CA PRO A 481 -20.72 -37.10 2.75
C PRO A 481 -20.99 -35.69 3.29
N ILE A 482 -20.08 -34.72 3.06
CA ILE A 482 -20.28 -33.33 3.52
C ILE A 482 -21.38 -32.66 2.71
N ALA A 483 -21.34 -32.78 1.38
CA ALA A 483 -22.35 -32.21 0.50
C ALA A 483 -23.74 -32.81 0.76
N GLU A 484 -23.86 -34.12 0.99
CA GLU A 484 -25.11 -34.78 1.33
C GLU A 484 -25.68 -34.27 2.67
N ALA A 485 -24.85 -34.13 3.70
CA ALA A 485 -25.25 -33.54 4.96
C ALA A 485 -25.77 -32.10 4.80
N LEU A 486 -25.07 -31.30 3.99
CA LEU A 486 -25.47 -29.92 3.67
C LEU A 486 -26.78 -29.83 2.91
N GLN A 487 -27.02 -30.70 1.92
CA GLN A 487 -28.28 -30.71 1.13
C GLN A 487 -29.51 -30.85 2.00
N THR A 488 -29.40 -31.54 3.13
CA THR A 488 -30.51 -31.78 4.04
C THR A 488 -30.71 -30.69 5.10
N CYS A 489 -29.82 -29.69 5.17
CA CYS A 489 -29.93 -28.59 6.13
C CYS A 489 -31.01 -27.58 5.72
N ALA A 490 -31.79 -27.11 6.70
CA ALA A 490 -32.83 -26.11 6.47
C ALA A 490 -32.21 -24.72 6.41
N VAL A 491 -32.39 -24.03 5.28
CA VAL A 491 -31.87 -22.67 5.06
C VAL A 491 -32.98 -21.68 4.74
N PRO A 492 -32.79 -20.37 4.98
CA PRO A 492 -33.77 -19.34 4.60
C PRO A 492 -34.07 -19.38 3.10
N LYS A 493 -35.35 -19.21 2.71
CA LYS A 493 -35.76 -19.23 1.29
C LYS A 493 -34.97 -18.30 0.40
N LYS A 494 -34.57 -17.14 0.93
CA LYS A 494 -33.73 -16.15 0.21
C LYS A 494 -32.31 -16.62 -0.08
N THR A 495 -31.82 -17.61 0.66
CA THR A 495 -30.44 -18.15 0.53
C THR A 495 -30.43 -19.45 -0.31
N ALA A 496 -31.59 -19.99 -0.67
CA ALA A 496 -31.70 -21.32 -1.25
C ALA A 496 -30.86 -21.54 -2.52
N VAL A 497 -30.77 -20.54 -3.41
CA VAL A 497 -29.99 -20.63 -4.65
C VAL A 497 -28.47 -20.63 -4.31
N ALA A 498 -28.03 -19.68 -3.50
CA ALA A 498 -26.62 -19.60 -3.09
C ALA A 498 -26.20 -20.83 -2.26
N TRP A 499 -27.12 -21.39 -1.45
CA TRP A 499 -26.89 -22.62 -0.72
C TRP A 499 -26.75 -23.85 -1.63
N ALA A 500 -27.58 -23.97 -2.66
CA ALA A 500 -27.47 -25.04 -3.64
C ALA A 500 -26.13 -24.97 -4.40
N GLN A 501 -25.71 -23.77 -4.78
CA GLN A 501 -24.42 -23.55 -5.42
C GLN A 501 -23.26 -23.91 -4.48
N PHE A 502 -23.28 -23.43 -3.25
CA PHE A 502 -22.30 -23.77 -2.22
C PHE A 502 -22.19 -25.28 -2.00
N THR A 503 -23.33 -25.96 -1.89
CA THR A 503 -23.37 -27.42 -1.70
C THR A 503 -22.80 -28.17 -2.92
N ALA A 504 -23.08 -27.68 -4.14
CA ALA A 504 -22.49 -28.23 -5.36
C ALA A 504 -20.98 -28.03 -5.42
N THR A 505 -20.47 -26.88 -4.98
CA THR A 505 -19.04 -26.60 -4.84
C THR A 505 -18.37 -27.56 -3.86
N ILE A 506 -18.99 -27.78 -2.69
CA ILE A 506 -18.48 -28.75 -1.71
C ILE A 506 -18.46 -30.17 -2.32
N ALA A 507 -19.51 -30.59 -3.05
CA ALA A 507 -19.52 -31.89 -3.71
C ALA A 507 -18.37 -32.08 -4.73
N GLN A 508 -18.03 -31.00 -5.45
CA GLN A 508 -16.89 -31.00 -6.38
C GLN A 508 -15.56 -31.04 -5.66
N THR A 509 -15.43 -30.36 -4.51
CA THR A 509 -14.21 -30.40 -3.70
C THR A 509 -13.99 -31.75 -3.00
N GLU A 510 -15.07 -32.51 -2.75
CA GLU A 510 -15.02 -33.88 -2.22
C GLU A 510 -14.62 -34.92 -3.28
N ALA A 511 -14.62 -34.58 -4.58
CA ALA A 511 -14.27 -35.52 -5.64
C ALA A 511 -12.84 -36.08 -5.46
N PRO A 512 -12.61 -37.38 -5.73
CA PRO A 512 -11.34 -38.06 -5.40
C PRO A 512 -10.10 -37.41 -6.01
N ASP A 513 -10.21 -36.82 -7.20
CA ASP A 513 -9.14 -36.15 -7.93
C ASP A 513 -8.89 -34.69 -7.48
N VAL A 514 -9.81 -34.11 -6.74
CA VAL A 514 -9.72 -32.76 -6.16
C VAL A 514 -9.36 -32.83 -4.68
N ARG A 515 -9.98 -33.74 -3.94
CA ARG A 515 -9.90 -33.87 -2.49
C ARG A 515 -8.45 -34.02 -1.96
N THR A 516 -7.54 -34.54 -2.74
CA THR A 516 -6.12 -34.74 -2.37
C THR A 516 -5.20 -33.63 -2.87
N ASN A 517 -5.72 -32.63 -3.58
CA ASN A 517 -4.91 -31.61 -4.22
C ASN A 517 -5.34 -30.20 -3.79
N ALA A 518 -4.57 -29.59 -2.88
CA ALA A 518 -4.86 -28.26 -2.34
C ALA A 518 -4.95 -27.19 -3.44
N SER A 519 -4.07 -27.23 -4.44
CA SER A 519 -4.06 -26.28 -5.55
C SER A 519 -5.33 -26.32 -6.38
N LYS A 520 -5.79 -27.55 -6.74
CA LYS A 520 -7.05 -27.72 -7.49
C LYS A 520 -8.25 -27.25 -6.68
N MET A 521 -8.27 -27.53 -5.39
CA MET A 521 -9.36 -27.13 -4.50
C MET A 521 -9.47 -25.61 -4.35
N ILE A 522 -8.33 -24.91 -4.21
CA ILE A 522 -8.27 -23.44 -4.16
C ILE A 522 -8.90 -22.84 -5.43
N ARG A 523 -8.48 -23.30 -6.61
CA ARG A 523 -9.00 -22.79 -7.89
C ARG A 523 -10.48 -23.07 -8.05
N LEU A 524 -10.90 -24.30 -7.74
CA LEU A 524 -12.32 -24.66 -7.79
C LEU A 524 -13.16 -23.73 -6.89
N ALA A 525 -12.70 -23.45 -5.67
CA ALA A 525 -13.42 -22.53 -4.77
C ALA A 525 -13.52 -21.12 -5.34
N VAL A 526 -12.46 -20.63 -6.00
CA VAL A 526 -12.44 -19.32 -6.65
C VAL A 526 -13.43 -19.28 -7.83
N GLU A 527 -13.31 -20.23 -8.76
CA GLU A 527 -14.14 -20.32 -9.98
C GLU A 527 -15.62 -20.57 -9.66
N ALA A 528 -15.95 -21.25 -8.57
CA ALA A 528 -17.30 -21.58 -8.18
C ALA A 528 -18.11 -20.40 -7.61
N GLY A 529 -17.55 -19.18 -7.61
CA GLY A 529 -18.28 -17.96 -7.24
C GLY A 529 -17.55 -17.07 -6.21
N TYR A 530 -16.35 -17.45 -5.75
CA TYR A 530 -15.60 -16.59 -4.83
C TYR A 530 -15.00 -15.37 -5.55
N GLU A 531 -14.74 -15.47 -6.86
CA GLU A 531 -14.33 -14.34 -7.69
C GLU A 531 -15.41 -13.24 -7.72
N GLU A 532 -16.69 -13.59 -7.92
CA GLU A 532 -17.79 -12.65 -7.84
C GLU A 532 -17.93 -12.04 -6.45
N HIS A 533 -17.72 -12.84 -5.42
CA HIS A 533 -17.68 -12.34 -4.04
C HIS A 533 -16.59 -11.30 -3.86
N LEU A 534 -15.40 -11.50 -4.42
CA LEU A 534 -14.30 -10.52 -4.37
C LEU A 534 -14.68 -9.22 -5.08
N LYS A 535 -15.22 -9.29 -6.30
CA LYS A 535 -15.65 -8.11 -7.09
C LYS A 535 -16.69 -7.27 -6.35
N GLU A 536 -17.65 -7.92 -5.69
CA GLU A 536 -18.72 -7.24 -4.95
C GLU A 536 -18.24 -6.63 -3.62
N ASN A 537 -17.20 -7.18 -2.98
CA ASN A 537 -16.84 -6.84 -1.61
C ASN A 537 -15.53 -6.06 -1.48
N TYR A 538 -14.64 -6.13 -2.47
CA TYR A 538 -13.30 -5.57 -2.34
C TYR A 538 -12.90 -4.74 -3.57
N PRO A 539 -12.50 -3.48 -3.38
CA PRO A 539 -12.09 -2.61 -4.48
C PRO A 539 -10.80 -3.09 -5.17
N ASN A 540 -9.93 -3.78 -4.42
CA ASN A 540 -8.70 -4.40 -4.91
C ASN A 540 -8.88 -5.90 -5.21
N PHE A 541 -10.05 -6.28 -5.77
CA PHE A 541 -10.39 -7.70 -5.99
C PHE A 541 -9.39 -8.41 -6.90
N GLU A 542 -8.84 -7.72 -7.91
CA GLU A 542 -7.86 -8.28 -8.84
C GLU A 542 -6.55 -8.68 -8.13
N SER A 543 -6.03 -7.80 -7.25
CA SER A 543 -4.86 -8.13 -6.44
C SER A 543 -5.13 -9.32 -5.50
N ARG A 544 -6.36 -9.41 -4.96
CA ARG A 544 -6.76 -10.54 -4.12
C ARG A 544 -6.93 -11.83 -4.91
N LEU A 545 -7.42 -11.73 -6.15
CA LEU A 545 -7.51 -12.87 -7.06
C LEU A 545 -6.12 -13.38 -7.45
N GLU A 546 -5.18 -12.47 -7.71
CA GLU A 546 -3.78 -12.79 -7.93
C GLU A 546 -3.16 -13.47 -6.70
N ASP A 547 -3.41 -12.96 -5.50
CA ASP A 547 -2.98 -13.60 -4.24
C ASP A 547 -3.49 -15.04 -4.12
N LEU A 548 -4.75 -15.31 -4.48
CA LEU A 548 -5.34 -16.67 -4.45
C LEU A 548 -4.74 -17.60 -5.51
N GLU A 549 -4.46 -17.10 -6.71
CA GLU A 549 -3.76 -17.89 -7.73
C GLU A 549 -2.33 -18.25 -7.26
N GLN A 550 -1.63 -17.31 -6.62
CA GLN A 550 -0.31 -17.58 -6.04
C GLN A 550 -0.40 -18.54 -4.86
N LEU A 551 -1.45 -18.46 -4.03
CA LEU A 551 -1.70 -19.46 -2.99
C LEU A 551 -1.89 -20.86 -3.59
N ALA A 552 -2.62 -20.97 -4.72
CA ALA A 552 -2.81 -22.24 -5.44
C ALA A 552 -1.50 -22.77 -6.01
N VAL A 553 -0.62 -21.90 -6.52
CA VAL A 553 0.71 -22.27 -6.98
C VAL A 553 1.57 -22.76 -5.81
N PHE A 554 1.60 -22.00 -4.72
CA PHE A 554 2.34 -22.35 -3.50
C PHE A 554 1.90 -23.70 -2.91
N ALA A 555 0.58 -23.97 -2.93
CA ALA A 555 0.03 -25.23 -2.42
C ALA A 555 0.52 -26.50 -3.16
N ARG A 556 1.09 -26.38 -4.37
CA ARG A 556 1.65 -27.52 -5.14
C ARG A 556 2.93 -28.11 -4.54
N GLN A 557 3.64 -27.34 -3.74
CA GLN A 557 4.89 -27.79 -3.11
C GLN A 557 4.65 -28.84 -2.01
N PHE A 558 3.39 -29.05 -1.64
CA PHE A 558 2.99 -29.97 -0.57
C PHE A 558 2.34 -31.21 -1.15
N GLU A 559 2.72 -32.37 -0.63
CA GLU A 559 2.19 -33.64 -1.08
C GLU A 559 0.74 -33.87 -0.62
N THR A 560 0.39 -33.33 0.56
CA THR A 560 -0.95 -33.46 1.15
C THR A 560 -1.55 -32.10 1.52
N ILE A 561 -2.89 -32.04 1.62
CA ILE A 561 -3.59 -30.84 2.09
C ILE A 561 -3.26 -30.58 3.58
N GLU A 562 -3.13 -31.64 4.36
CA GLU A 562 -2.79 -31.58 5.77
C GLU A 562 -1.41 -30.92 5.99
N ASP A 563 -0.41 -31.27 5.19
CA ASP A 563 0.92 -30.65 5.23
C ASP A 563 0.83 -29.15 4.87
N PHE A 564 0.09 -28.83 3.82
CA PHE A 564 -0.13 -27.44 3.42
C PHE A 564 -0.81 -26.64 4.53
N LEU A 565 -1.92 -27.14 5.11
CA LEU A 565 -2.63 -26.46 6.19
C LEU A 565 -1.79 -26.34 7.47
N THR A 566 -0.96 -27.35 7.75
CA THR A 566 -0.03 -27.34 8.89
C THR A 566 1.02 -26.24 8.71
N GLN A 567 1.61 -26.13 7.53
CA GLN A 567 2.58 -25.06 7.24
C GLN A 567 1.93 -23.68 7.31
N LEU A 568 0.72 -23.51 6.79
CA LEU A 568 -0.03 -22.26 6.94
C LEU A 568 -0.24 -21.89 8.42
N ALA A 569 -0.62 -22.88 9.24
CA ALA A 569 -0.83 -22.66 10.67
C ALA A 569 0.48 -22.30 11.39
N LEU A 570 1.60 -22.92 11.04
CA LEU A 570 2.90 -22.59 11.60
C LEU A 570 3.33 -21.18 11.23
N LEU A 571 3.19 -20.78 9.97
CA LEU A 571 3.52 -19.44 9.51
C LEU A 571 2.67 -18.37 10.22
N THR A 572 1.43 -18.68 10.56
CA THR A 572 0.54 -17.76 11.30
C THR A 572 0.88 -17.71 12.79
N ASN A 573 1.24 -18.84 13.42
CA ASN A 573 1.45 -18.92 14.87
C ASN A 573 2.83 -18.43 15.35
N VAL A 574 3.90 -18.65 14.57
CA VAL A 574 5.25 -18.10 14.88
C VAL A 574 5.18 -16.58 15.06
N GLU A 575 4.27 -15.94 14.37
CA GLU A 575 4.06 -14.52 14.35
C GLU A 575 3.23 -13.99 15.55
N VAL A 576 2.38 -14.80 16.17
CA VAL A 576 1.59 -14.42 17.37
C VAL A 576 2.47 -14.41 18.63
N GLU A 577 3.47 -15.28 18.71
CA GLU A 577 4.45 -15.25 19.80
C GLU A 577 5.34 -14.01 19.73
N ASP A 578 5.67 -13.52 18.53
CA ASP A 578 6.43 -12.28 18.34
C ASP A 578 5.63 -11.00 18.63
N ASP A 579 4.32 -10.96 18.34
CA ASP A 579 3.48 -9.80 18.69
C ASP A 579 3.33 -9.61 20.23
N GLN A 580 3.42 -10.69 21.01
CA GLN A 580 3.50 -10.59 22.48
C GLN A 580 4.92 -10.26 22.97
N ALA A 581 5.94 -10.53 22.17
CA ALA A 581 7.33 -10.17 22.41
C ALA A 581 7.69 -8.75 21.92
N ALA A 582 6.79 -8.04 21.25
CA ALA A 582 6.99 -6.68 20.69
C ALA A 582 7.37 -5.59 21.72
N ASN A 583 7.58 -5.96 22.98
CA ASN A 583 8.21 -5.15 24.00
C ASN A 583 9.71 -5.46 24.23
N ARG A 584 10.34 -6.24 23.36
CA ARG A 584 11.78 -6.47 23.39
C ARG A 584 12.42 -5.85 22.14
N ASP A 585 13.58 -5.22 22.34
CA ASP A 585 14.50 -4.68 21.32
C ASP A 585 15.11 -5.82 20.47
N ASP A 586 14.31 -6.79 20.03
CA ASP A 586 14.80 -7.94 19.26
C ASP A 586 15.00 -7.54 17.82
N GLU A 587 16.21 -7.75 17.32
CA GLU A 587 16.60 -7.51 15.94
C GLU A 587 15.80 -8.41 14.99
N GLN A 588 15.06 -7.83 14.06
CA GLN A 588 14.24 -8.55 13.09
C GLN A 588 14.55 -8.08 11.66
N LEU A 589 14.73 -9.04 10.74
CA LEU A 589 14.81 -8.76 9.31
C LEU A 589 13.51 -8.13 8.82
N LYS A 590 13.60 -7.05 8.03
CA LYS A 590 12.41 -6.37 7.51
C LYS A 590 11.99 -6.94 6.14
N LEU A 591 10.79 -7.49 6.07
CA LEU A 591 10.12 -7.87 4.83
C LEU A 591 9.11 -6.79 4.45
N SER A 592 9.20 -6.22 3.24
CA SER A 592 8.35 -5.08 2.87
C SER A 592 8.05 -5.05 1.37
N THR A 593 6.85 -4.61 1.01
CA THR A 593 6.65 -4.16 -0.36
C THR A 593 7.45 -2.88 -0.61
N ILE A 594 7.89 -2.68 -1.85
CA ILE A 594 8.67 -1.49 -2.22
C ILE A 594 7.89 -0.20 -1.94
N HIS A 595 6.56 -0.22 -2.15
CA HIS A 595 5.69 0.93 -1.85
C HIS A 595 5.76 1.35 -0.38
N GLN A 596 5.78 0.40 0.54
CA GLN A 596 5.83 0.66 1.98
C GLN A 596 7.23 1.00 2.47
N ALA A 597 8.25 0.56 1.73
CA ALA A 597 9.64 0.90 2.00
C ALA A 597 10.01 2.35 1.57
N LYS A 598 9.12 3.06 0.85
CA LYS A 598 9.35 4.48 0.52
C LYS A 598 9.50 5.30 1.80
N GLY A 599 10.54 6.10 1.86
CA GLY A 599 10.91 6.89 3.05
C GLY A 599 11.83 6.15 4.05
N LEU A 600 11.91 4.82 3.98
CA LEU A 600 12.83 4.02 4.80
C LEU A 600 14.21 3.92 4.14
N GLU A 601 15.21 3.43 4.91
CA GLU A 601 16.55 3.14 4.41
C GLU A 601 17.19 2.04 5.25
N PHE A 602 17.99 1.19 4.61
CA PHE A 602 18.60 0.01 5.22
C PHE A 602 20.05 -0.10 4.79
N ASP A 603 20.89 -0.69 5.63
CA ASP A 603 22.29 -0.91 5.29
C ASP A 603 22.43 -1.93 4.16
N VAL A 604 21.61 -2.97 4.19
CA VAL A 604 21.55 -4.03 3.17
C VAL A 604 20.12 -4.18 2.65
N VAL A 605 19.97 -4.24 1.33
CA VAL A 605 18.69 -4.47 0.66
C VAL A 605 18.77 -5.64 -0.31
N PHE A 606 17.85 -6.56 -0.17
CA PHE A 606 17.57 -7.61 -1.15
C PHE A 606 16.31 -7.23 -1.91
N VAL A 607 16.36 -7.26 -3.25
CA VAL A 607 15.18 -7.12 -4.11
C VAL A 607 14.96 -8.46 -4.80
N ILE A 608 13.83 -9.10 -4.50
CA ILE A 608 13.52 -10.45 -4.96
C ILE A 608 12.46 -10.47 -6.05
N MET A 609 12.36 -11.60 -6.77
CA MET A 609 11.35 -11.86 -7.81
C MET A 609 11.39 -10.84 -8.96
N LEU A 610 12.59 -10.42 -9.38
CA LEU A 610 12.79 -9.52 -10.50
C LEU A 610 12.60 -10.25 -11.84
N CYS A 611 11.36 -10.65 -12.11
CA CYS A 611 10.93 -11.37 -13.30
C CYS A 611 9.91 -10.59 -14.10
N GLU A 612 9.93 -10.75 -15.42
CA GLU A 612 8.92 -10.21 -16.32
C GLU A 612 7.53 -10.72 -15.94
N GLY A 613 6.55 -9.82 -15.88
CA GLY A 613 5.17 -10.13 -15.45
C GLY A 613 4.95 -10.16 -13.93
N LEU A 614 6.03 -10.14 -13.11
CA LEU A 614 5.97 -10.01 -11.66
C LEU A 614 6.47 -8.65 -11.18
N PHE A 615 7.62 -8.23 -11.68
CA PHE A 615 8.19 -6.91 -11.48
C PHE A 615 9.02 -6.51 -12.72
N PRO A 616 8.45 -5.75 -13.64
CA PRO A 616 7.12 -5.11 -13.63
C PRO A 616 5.95 -6.08 -13.65
N SER A 617 4.81 -5.68 -13.07
CA SER A 617 3.59 -6.48 -13.12
C SER A 617 2.99 -6.45 -14.54
N SER A 618 2.42 -7.57 -14.99
CA SER A 618 1.82 -7.65 -16.34
C SER A 618 0.79 -6.55 -16.59
N ARG A 619 -0.01 -6.22 -15.59
CA ARG A 619 -1.03 -5.17 -15.67
C ARG A 619 -0.45 -3.78 -15.87
N SER A 620 0.64 -3.46 -15.18
CA SER A 620 1.28 -2.14 -15.31
C SER A 620 1.88 -1.93 -16.70
N LEU A 621 2.15 -3.01 -17.45
CA LEU A 621 2.67 -2.96 -18.81
C LEU A 621 1.61 -2.69 -19.88
N GLU A 622 0.34 -2.59 -19.53
CA GLU A 622 -0.74 -2.24 -20.46
C GLU A 622 -0.69 -0.78 -20.92
N SER A 623 0.10 0.06 -20.23
CA SER A 623 0.31 1.46 -20.56
C SER A 623 1.77 1.89 -20.38
N GLU A 624 2.24 2.84 -21.18
CA GLU A 624 3.58 3.44 -21.04
C GLU A 624 3.76 4.12 -19.67
N GLU A 625 2.72 4.78 -19.17
CA GLU A 625 2.73 5.44 -17.86
C GLU A 625 2.88 4.42 -16.73
N GLY A 626 2.23 3.26 -16.84
CA GLY A 626 2.34 2.17 -15.88
C GLY A 626 3.74 1.54 -15.87
N GLU A 627 4.36 1.36 -17.06
CA GLU A 627 5.75 0.89 -17.14
C GLU A 627 6.73 1.90 -16.50
N GLU A 628 6.55 3.19 -16.77
CA GLU A 628 7.35 4.24 -16.14
C GLU A 628 7.18 4.27 -14.61
N GLU A 629 5.97 4.03 -14.10
CA GLU A 629 5.73 3.95 -12.65
C GLU A 629 6.43 2.73 -12.02
N GLU A 630 6.37 1.56 -12.66
CA GLU A 630 7.10 0.37 -12.20
C GLU A 630 8.63 0.59 -12.23
N ARG A 631 9.14 1.33 -13.22
CA ARG A 631 10.57 1.70 -13.27
C ARG A 631 10.94 2.68 -12.14
N ARG A 632 10.06 3.61 -11.79
CA ARG A 632 10.22 4.45 -10.57
C ARG A 632 10.20 3.58 -9.30
N LEU A 633 9.38 2.54 -9.28
CA LEU A 633 9.34 1.59 -8.17
C LEU A 633 10.68 0.84 -8.04
N MET A 634 11.29 0.40 -9.17
CA MET A 634 12.63 -0.18 -9.17
C MET A 634 13.69 0.80 -8.65
N TYR A 635 13.65 2.06 -9.10
CA TYR A 635 14.51 3.12 -8.58
C TYR A 635 14.33 3.34 -7.08
N VAL A 636 13.08 3.33 -6.59
CA VAL A 636 12.81 3.42 -5.14
C VAL A 636 13.45 2.24 -4.41
N ALA A 637 13.29 1.00 -4.89
CA ALA A 637 13.87 -0.18 -4.26
C ALA A 637 15.40 -0.08 -4.13
N ILE A 638 16.09 0.25 -5.23
CA ILE A 638 17.55 0.41 -5.27
C ILE A 638 18.01 1.49 -4.29
N THR A 639 17.33 2.64 -4.27
CA THR A 639 17.71 3.78 -3.43
C THR A 639 17.36 3.63 -1.94
N ARG A 640 16.82 2.47 -1.53
CA ARG A 640 16.67 2.14 -0.10
C ARG A 640 17.98 1.62 0.50
N ALA A 641 18.88 1.08 -0.34
CA ALA A 641 20.17 0.53 0.08
C ALA A 641 21.20 1.60 0.40
N ARG A 642 21.94 1.41 1.50
CA ARG A 642 23.05 2.27 1.92
C ARG A 642 24.39 1.68 1.53
N ASN A 643 24.63 0.41 1.85
CA ASN A 643 25.92 -0.25 1.75
C ASN A 643 25.95 -1.37 0.72
N GLU A 644 24.94 -2.26 0.74
CA GLU A 644 24.87 -3.43 -0.12
C GLU A 644 23.50 -3.59 -0.75
N LEU A 645 23.49 -4.06 -2.00
CA LEU A 645 22.28 -4.30 -2.78
C LEU A 645 22.41 -5.63 -3.51
N TYR A 646 21.40 -6.48 -3.31
CA TYR A 646 21.24 -7.78 -3.98
C TYR A 646 20.00 -7.75 -4.84
N LEU A 647 20.15 -7.92 -6.16
CA LEU A 647 19.06 -8.02 -7.12
C LEU A 647 18.94 -9.48 -7.53
N SER A 648 17.79 -10.11 -7.38
CA SER A 648 17.66 -11.53 -7.64
C SER A 648 16.38 -11.92 -8.35
N TYR A 649 16.47 -12.96 -9.19
CA TYR A 649 15.35 -13.52 -9.91
C TYR A 649 15.48 -15.05 -10.08
N PRO A 650 14.37 -15.81 -10.01
CA PRO A 650 14.33 -17.23 -10.33
C PRO A 650 14.16 -17.46 -11.83
N LEU A 651 14.82 -18.50 -12.38
CA LEU A 651 14.68 -18.94 -13.77
C LEU A 651 13.45 -19.81 -14.01
N ILE A 652 13.04 -20.56 -13.00
CA ILE A 652 11.92 -21.49 -13.07
C ILE A 652 10.86 -21.07 -12.07
N ARG A 653 9.62 -21.06 -12.52
CA ARG A 653 8.46 -20.86 -11.66
C ARG A 653 7.41 -21.92 -11.92
N ALA A 654 6.93 -22.52 -10.85
CA ALA A 654 5.76 -23.38 -10.93
C ALA A 654 4.54 -22.54 -11.35
N THR A 655 3.89 -22.91 -12.45
CA THR A 655 2.65 -22.26 -12.92
C THR A 655 1.49 -23.23 -12.83
N GLY A 656 0.29 -22.65 -12.57
CA GLY A 656 -0.88 -23.43 -12.23
C GLY A 656 -1.36 -24.45 -13.24
N ASN A 657 -1.28 -24.19 -14.54
CA ASN A 657 -1.87 -25.03 -15.58
C ASN A 657 -0.87 -25.62 -16.59
N MET A 658 0.38 -25.14 -16.62
CA MET A 658 1.35 -25.53 -17.67
C MET A 658 2.61 -26.22 -17.15
N GLY A 659 2.70 -26.59 -15.84
CA GLY A 659 3.95 -27.10 -15.28
C GLY A 659 4.94 -25.98 -14.96
N ASP A 660 6.22 -26.32 -14.87
CA ASP A 660 7.28 -25.35 -14.65
C ASP A 660 7.51 -24.48 -15.89
N MET A 661 7.38 -23.18 -15.76
CA MET A 661 7.69 -22.22 -16.81
C MET A 661 9.04 -21.57 -16.56
N MET A 662 9.83 -21.47 -17.63
CA MET A 662 11.01 -20.59 -17.61
C MET A 662 10.54 -19.14 -17.48
N GLN A 663 11.08 -18.46 -16.48
CA GLN A 663 10.88 -17.02 -16.29
C GLN A 663 11.94 -16.25 -17.05
N GLN A 664 11.54 -15.10 -17.57
CA GLN A 664 12.50 -14.13 -18.09
C GLN A 664 12.86 -13.15 -16.96
N PRO A 665 14.14 -12.73 -16.87
CA PRO A 665 14.50 -11.65 -15.95
C PRO A 665 13.71 -10.40 -16.30
N SER A 666 13.44 -9.59 -15.28
CA SER A 666 12.79 -8.27 -15.45
C SER A 666 13.49 -7.45 -16.52
N ARG A 667 12.72 -6.81 -17.41
CA ARG A 667 13.28 -5.88 -18.43
C ARG A 667 14.13 -4.79 -17.79
N PHE A 668 13.83 -4.37 -16.56
CA PHE A 668 14.60 -3.35 -15.85
C PHE A 668 16.03 -3.79 -15.53
N LEU A 669 16.28 -5.09 -15.38
CA LEU A 669 17.64 -5.60 -15.23
C LEU A 669 18.44 -5.47 -16.54
N GLY A 670 17.77 -5.63 -17.69
CA GLY A 670 18.39 -5.42 -19.00
C GLY A 670 18.72 -3.95 -19.32
N GLU A 671 18.11 -3.00 -18.62
CA GLU A 671 18.38 -1.57 -18.74
C GLU A 671 19.62 -1.13 -17.91
N ILE A 672 20.10 -1.98 -17.01
CA ILE A 672 21.29 -1.73 -16.18
C ILE A 672 22.51 -2.29 -16.91
N PRO A 673 23.52 -1.46 -17.21
CA PRO A 673 24.77 -1.94 -17.79
C PRO A 673 25.44 -3.03 -16.93
N GLY A 674 25.86 -4.14 -17.54
CA GLY A 674 26.39 -5.30 -16.82
C GLY A 674 27.67 -5.00 -16.01
N GLU A 675 28.46 -3.99 -16.42
CA GLU A 675 29.63 -3.56 -15.67
C GLU A 675 29.30 -2.90 -14.32
N LEU A 676 28.05 -2.48 -14.08
CA LEU A 676 27.62 -1.86 -12.82
C LEU A 676 27.23 -2.89 -11.75
N VAL A 677 27.04 -4.12 -12.11
CA VAL A 677 26.66 -5.23 -11.21
C VAL A 677 27.70 -6.33 -11.23
N GLU A 678 27.71 -7.16 -10.22
CA GLU A 678 28.50 -8.39 -10.14
C GLU A 678 27.54 -9.58 -10.26
N GLU A 679 27.73 -10.42 -11.28
CA GLU A 679 26.90 -11.61 -11.47
C GLU A 679 27.32 -12.74 -10.53
N TRP A 680 26.36 -13.24 -9.73
CA TRP A 680 26.54 -14.38 -8.82
C TRP A 680 25.75 -15.58 -9.32
N ASN A 681 26.48 -16.67 -9.57
CA ASN A 681 25.89 -17.97 -9.92
C ASN A 681 25.85 -18.87 -8.70
N LEU A 682 24.66 -19.26 -8.29
CA LEU A 682 24.49 -20.15 -7.14
C LEU A 682 24.81 -21.59 -7.53
N ARG A 683 25.54 -22.29 -6.66
CA ARG A 683 25.82 -23.71 -6.78
C ARG A 683 25.37 -24.42 -5.52
N THR A 684 24.48 -25.38 -5.65
CA THR A 684 24.14 -26.32 -4.56
C THR A 684 25.27 -27.34 -4.44
N TYR A 685 25.81 -27.48 -3.24
CA TYR A 685 26.65 -28.66 -2.95
C TYR A 685 25.72 -29.89 -2.99
N GLY A 686 25.97 -30.79 -3.93
CA GLY A 686 25.32 -32.11 -4.03
C GLY A 686 25.72 -33.04 -2.94
#